data_26c6e36bf3d049cc35788c90cd813ada
#
_entry.id   26c6e36bf3d049cc35788c90cd813ada
#
_cell.length_a   1.000
_cell.length_b   1.000
_cell.length_c   1.000
_cell.angle_alpha   90.00
_cell.angle_beta   90.00
_cell.angle_gamma   90.00
#
_symmetry.space_group_name_H-M   'P 1'
#
loop_
_entity.id
_entity.type
_entity.pdbx_description
1 polymer ?
#
loop_
_entity_poly.entity_id
_entity_poly.type
_entity_poly.pdbx_seq_one_letter_code
_entity_poly.pdbx_strand_id
1 'polypeptide(L)'
;MKYFLGSIILMLCCVGSISAQNLYRITGKVIDKEGKAVEFASVVLSDNVTKKLSGTTTGVDGTFTINAKEGVYTFEVSLLGYEKYTLIITADKNINLGDIVLKEDVNTLNEIKITANRVDYNMGGYEYKIGNIEALKNKDLTDVLRTAPGIMVANKITLYGSAINNIYVDRRRVQMTEEALLNYLRSYKGGNIEKIEVISDPDISARHGGTAIKITTKKQEGGFLSASARASYNENMFAVSPDFNLNYRKGKFSFYTSGGYMNHNRDTKEITSYDWKSADKRIDDITTEKIKLPLSVNGTFGIGYDISKNDYFSAEVSFREREREQKRKTIVESTGADADAASEGSYRDYNTVTRTPTASLMYVHTFKDASEFTVTGDYVGSYKKDDIVSGVLTENDSKEDGKLTHTENNTSTFAGYANYSKRIKKKHNINAGMRYSYIMNEAINNESTFSYNEGLLKPFVSYSVNFKKFGLRTGVEGDWANIGHNNYIDILPSASVNYYMNRNKGHILSAGYSMSVGRPSISSLNPNAVLSEQDIIVRVGNPDLESYYNHRFSLSFTLFNDFSLSAGYSRANDAITTYMYSDDKGTIYQTYTNDANSQGVSVTFNVNKYLFNRLNLDLSTIYKYSESETTNNIQRNNSFSCTLVANVSLPKSFSFTAMAFADSKKRIGHNAYKKEPFVLDLELSKRIKRWNIRFSVDDVFDSRKGGANMTIDMGDYTQKVTSYTASRSYNINVSYNLSWGKAGRIKKTDSQKRDMGNRIGY
;
A
#
# COMPACT_ATOMS: atom_id res chain seq x y z
N MET A 1 -19.60 -15.10 20.18
CA MET A 1 -18.78 -16.30 19.89
C MET A 1 -19.61 -17.46 19.32
N LYS A 2 -20.78 -17.85 19.86
CA LYS A 2 -21.60 -18.96 19.30
C LYS A 2 -22.10 -18.73 17.87
N TYR A 3 -22.46 -17.51 17.48
CA TYR A 3 -22.93 -17.20 16.11
C TYR A 3 -21.78 -17.05 15.08
N PHE A 4 -20.57 -16.75 15.54
CA PHE A 4 -19.38 -16.62 14.69
C PHE A 4 -18.80 -17.98 14.27
N LEU A 5 -18.82 -18.96 15.20
CA LEU A 5 -18.44 -20.35 14.86
C LEU A 5 -19.45 -20.98 13.89
N GLY A 6 -20.75 -20.66 14.04
CA GLY A 6 -21.81 -21.11 13.14
C GLY A 6 -21.64 -20.62 11.69
N SER A 7 -21.22 -19.38 11.52
CA SER A 7 -20.97 -18.80 10.18
C SER A 7 -19.75 -19.38 9.50
N ILE A 8 -18.69 -19.71 10.24
CA ILE A 8 -17.50 -20.38 9.71
C ILE A 8 -17.82 -21.84 9.32
N ILE A 9 -18.62 -22.53 10.12
CA ILE A 9 -19.05 -23.91 9.83
C ILE A 9 -20.00 -23.92 8.61
N LEU A 10 -20.89 -22.94 8.47
CA LEU A 10 -21.74 -22.82 7.28
C LEU A 10 -20.95 -22.50 6.01
N MET A 11 -19.88 -21.72 6.12
CA MET A 11 -18.98 -21.42 5.00
C MET A 11 -18.09 -22.63 4.60
N LEU A 12 -17.75 -23.48 5.56
CA LEU A 12 -17.05 -24.76 5.33
C LEU A 12 -17.98 -25.85 4.78
N CYS A 13 -19.25 -25.85 5.13
CA CYS A 13 -20.23 -26.83 4.62
C CYS A 13 -20.66 -26.59 3.15
N CYS A 14 -20.47 -25.37 2.62
CA CYS A 14 -20.73 -25.08 1.20
C CYS A 14 -19.61 -25.58 0.24
N VAL A 15 -18.51 -26.15 0.73
CA VAL A 15 -17.40 -26.70 -0.08
C VAL A 15 -17.55 -28.21 -0.32
N GLY A 16 -18.56 -28.86 0.20
CA GLY A 16 -18.69 -30.32 0.28
C GLY A 16 -19.75 -30.98 -0.60
N SER A 17 -20.00 -30.49 -1.83
CA SER A 17 -20.66 -31.33 -2.85
C SER A 17 -19.61 -31.98 -3.77
N ILE A 18 -18.90 -32.98 -3.26
CA ILE A 18 -18.14 -33.89 -4.12
C ILE A 18 -19.18 -34.77 -4.83
N SER A 19 -19.62 -34.30 -5.99
CA SER A 19 -20.31 -35.15 -6.94
C SER A 19 -19.31 -36.22 -7.39
N ALA A 20 -19.54 -37.45 -7.11
CA ALA A 20 -18.80 -38.59 -7.69
C ALA A 20 -19.02 -38.54 -9.21
N GLN A 21 -18.12 -37.92 -9.95
CA GLN A 21 -18.18 -37.85 -11.39
C GLN A 21 -17.49 -39.09 -11.93
N ASN A 22 -18.17 -39.81 -12.84
CA ASN A 22 -17.62 -40.94 -13.52
C ASN A 22 -16.31 -40.56 -14.26
N LEU A 23 -15.26 -41.34 -14.03
CA LEU A 23 -13.98 -41.17 -14.70
C LEU A 23 -13.89 -42.27 -15.77
N TYR A 24 -13.74 -41.83 -17.01
CA TYR A 24 -13.53 -42.73 -18.14
C TYR A 24 -12.05 -42.90 -18.43
N ARG A 25 -11.63 -44.13 -18.71
CA ARG A 25 -10.23 -44.44 -19.00
C ARG A 25 -9.99 -44.35 -20.51
N ILE A 26 -8.98 -43.56 -20.89
CA ILE A 26 -8.51 -43.44 -22.27
C ILE A 26 -7.14 -44.07 -22.35
N THR A 27 -6.99 -45.07 -23.24
CA THR A 27 -5.76 -45.83 -23.42
C THR A 27 -5.34 -45.81 -24.88
N GLY A 28 -4.08 -46.12 -25.15
CA GLY A 28 -3.54 -46.27 -26.49
C GLY A 28 -2.04 -46.56 -26.44
N LYS A 29 -1.44 -46.74 -27.60
CA LYS A 29 -0.01 -46.95 -27.77
C LYS A 29 0.53 -45.96 -28.79
N VAL A 30 1.66 -45.36 -28.50
CA VAL A 30 2.35 -44.41 -29.40
C VAL A 30 3.51 -45.13 -30.03
N ILE A 31 3.54 -45.13 -31.37
CA ILE A 31 4.58 -45.74 -32.20
C ILE A 31 5.13 -44.72 -33.21
N ASP A 32 6.32 -44.99 -33.74
CA ASP A 32 6.88 -44.27 -34.89
C ASP A 32 6.42 -44.90 -36.24
N LYS A 33 6.90 -44.33 -37.34
CA LYS A 33 6.57 -44.82 -38.69
C LYS A 33 7.06 -46.26 -38.97
N GLU A 34 8.03 -46.73 -38.22
CA GLU A 34 8.63 -48.04 -38.32
C GLU A 34 7.94 -49.07 -37.41
N GLY A 35 6.92 -48.64 -36.64
CA GLY A 35 6.17 -49.46 -35.69
C GLY A 35 6.85 -49.64 -34.33
N LYS A 36 7.95 -48.93 -34.08
CA LYS A 36 8.67 -48.99 -32.81
C LYS A 36 7.96 -48.14 -31.76
N ALA A 37 7.92 -48.62 -30.52
CA ALA A 37 7.32 -47.89 -29.39
C ALA A 37 8.03 -46.58 -29.13
N VAL A 38 7.26 -45.48 -28.97
CA VAL A 38 7.75 -44.18 -28.61
C VAL A 38 7.55 -43.99 -27.11
N GLU A 39 8.66 -44.07 -26.38
CA GLU A 39 8.70 -43.90 -24.93
C GLU A 39 8.74 -42.45 -24.49
N PHE A 40 8.18 -42.15 -23.32
CA PHE A 40 8.18 -40.82 -22.69
C PHE A 40 7.54 -39.68 -23.51
N ALA A 41 6.71 -40.00 -24.51
CA ALA A 41 5.90 -39.01 -25.20
C ALA A 41 4.89 -38.39 -24.23
N SER A 42 4.78 -37.09 -24.24
CA SER A 42 3.79 -36.34 -23.44
C SER A 42 2.39 -36.53 -24.04
N VAL A 43 1.45 -37.02 -23.25
CA VAL A 43 0.05 -37.21 -23.61
C VAL A 43 -0.79 -36.24 -22.78
N VAL A 44 -1.52 -35.32 -23.42
CA VAL A 44 -2.28 -34.27 -22.77
C VAL A 44 -3.73 -34.27 -23.23
N LEU A 45 -4.66 -34.15 -22.30
CA LEU A 45 -6.08 -33.88 -22.55
C LEU A 45 -6.39 -32.43 -22.12
N SER A 46 -6.89 -31.65 -23.03
CA SER A 46 -7.42 -30.30 -22.77
C SER A 46 -8.95 -30.33 -22.89
N ASP A 47 -9.63 -30.10 -21.80
CA ASP A 47 -11.09 -29.94 -21.80
C ASP A 47 -11.47 -28.71 -22.65
N ASN A 48 -12.34 -28.94 -23.66
CA ASN A 48 -12.68 -27.88 -24.62
C ASN A 48 -13.57 -26.78 -24.03
N VAL A 49 -14.25 -27.07 -22.92
CA VAL A 49 -15.12 -26.11 -22.21
C VAL A 49 -14.35 -25.40 -21.11
N THR A 50 -13.77 -26.15 -20.18
CA THR A 50 -13.10 -25.57 -18.99
C THR A 50 -11.63 -25.19 -19.22
N LYS A 51 -11.04 -25.65 -20.35
CA LYS A 51 -9.60 -25.50 -20.68
C LYS A 51 -8.67 -26.13 -19.64
N LYS A 52 -9.18 -27.04 -18.82
CA LYS A 52 -8.39 -27.76 -17.83
C LYS A 52 -7.52 -28.79 -18.52
N LEU A 53 -6.25 -28.89 -18.11
CA LEU A 53 -5.30 -29.85 -18.65
C LEU A 53 -5.16 -31.07 -17.71
N SER A 54 -5.19 -32.24 -18.27
CA SER A 54 -4.75 -33.51 -17.64
C SER A 54 -3.66 -34.09 -18.50
N GLY A 55 -2.63 -34.71 -17.92
CA GLY A 55 -1.51 -35.26 -18.69
C GLY A 55 -0.91 -36.51 -18.07
N THR A 56 -0.33 -37.33 -18.94
CA THR A 56 0.47 -38.52 -18.62
C THR A 56 1.65 -38.60 -19.61
N THR A 57 2.49 -39.63 -19.49
CA THR A 57 3.54 -39.93 -20.45
C THR A 57 3.43 -41.37 -20.88
N THR A 58 3.91 -41.71 -22.10
CA THR A 58 3.99 -43.09 -22.54
C THR A 58 5.06 -43.88 -21.76
N GLY A 59 4.78 -45.13 -21.49
CA GLY A 59 5.74 -46.07 -20.91
C GLY A 59 6.82 -46.46 -21.91
N VAL A 60 7.75 -47.32 -21.47
CA VAL A 60 8.84 -47.90 -22.30
C VAL A 60 8.33 -48.71 -23.48
N ASP A 61 7.12 -49.24 -23.37
CA ASP A 61 6.42 -50.00 -24.42
C ASP A 61 5.52 -49.12 -25.31
N GLY A 62 5.58 -47.80 -25.11
CA GLY A 62 4.77 -46.80 -25.80
C GLY A 62 3.33 -46.70 -25.34
N THR A 63 2.89 -47.48 -24.37
CA THR A 63 1.49 -47.44 -23.88
C THR A 63 1.26 -46.27 -22.94
N PHE A 64 0.02 -45.75 -22.91
CA PHE A 64 -0.43 -44.76 -21.97
C PHE A 64 -1.84 -45.04 -21.46
N THR A 65 -2.10 -44.50 -20.27
CA THR A 65 -3.44 -44.46 -19.67
C THR A 65 -3.68 -43.08 -19.05
N ILE A 66 -4.79 -42.46 -19.39
CA ILE A 66 -5.22 -41.16 -18.82
C ILE A 66 -6.71 -41.24 -18.49
N ASN A 67 -7.11 -40.68 -17.36
CA ASN A 67 -8.50 -40.64 -16.93
C ASN A 67 -9.11 -39.27 -17.20
N ALA A 68 -10.34 -39.26 -17.73
CA ALA A 68 -11.11 -38.06 -18.01
C ALA A 68 -12.52 -38.16 -17.44
N LYS A 69 -13.11 -37.03 -17.10
CA LYS A 69 -14.55 -36.93 -16.82
C LYS A 69 -15.32 -36.95 -18.14
N GLU A 70 -16.64 -37.16 -18.07
CA GLU A 70 -17.50 -36.98 -19.23
C GLU A 70 -17.31 -35.57 -19.83
N GLY A 71 -17.06 -35.50 -21.13
CA GLY A 71 -16.81 -34.24 -21.82
C GLY A 71 -16.11 -34.39 -23.17
N VAL A 72 -15.94 -33.25 -23.86
CA VAL A 72 -15.22 -33.17 -25.14
C VAL A 72 -13.83 -32.61 -24.88
N TYR A 73 -12.83 -33.35 -25.32
CA TYR A 73 -11.42 -33.05 -25.07
C TYR A 73 -10.63 -32.92 -26.37
N THR A 74 -9.67 -32.03 -26.36
CA THR A 74 -8.57 -32.06 -27.32
C THR A 74 -7.47 -32.93 -26.74
N PHE A 75 -7.29 -34.13 -27.34
CA PHE A 75 -6.22 -35.07 -27.04
C PHE A 75 -4.98 -34.68 -27.85
N GLU A 76 -3.84 -34.67 -27.23
CA GLU A 76 -2.57 -34.23 -27.82
C GLU A 76 -1.45 -35.15 -27.39
N VAL A 77 -0.64 -35.64 -28.37
CA VAL A 77 0.61 -36.35 -28.11
C VAL A 77 1.76 -35.58 -28.72
N SER A 78 2.82 -35.38 -27.94
CA SER A 78 4.01 -34.64 -28.37
C SER A 78 5.28 -35.24 -27.80
N LEU A 79 6.33 -35.28 -28.63
CA LEU A 79 7.69 -35.66 -28.25
C LEU A 79 8.67 -34.81 -29.08
N LEU A 80 9.80 -34.42 -28.48
CA LEU A 80 10.84 -33.70 -29.19
C LEU A 80 11.37 -34.50 -30.37
N GLY A 81 11.38 -33.90 -31.55
CA GLY A 81 11.77 -34.55 -32.79
C GLY A 81 10.62 -35.21 -33.58
N TYR A 82 9.39 -35.09 -33.08
CA TYR A 82 8.19 -35.60 -33.76
C TYR A 82 7.14 -34.51 -33.97
N GLU A 83 6.40 -34.61 -35.08
CA GLU A 83 5.22 -33.77 -35.32
C GLU A 83 4.16 -34.01 -34.24
N LYS A 84 3.60 -32.94 -33.74
CA LYS A 84 2.53 -32.98 -32.74
C LYS A 84 1.26 -33.63 -33.30
N TYR A 85 0.80 -34.68 -32.65
CA TYR A 85 -0.47 -35.33 -32.98
C TYR A 85 -1.61 -34.74 -32.17
N THR A 86 -2.73 -34.41 -32.82
CA THR A 86 -3.91 -33.82 -32.16
C THR A 86 -5.18 -34.46 -32.65
N LEU A 87 -6.09 -34.85 -31.72
CA LEU A 87 -7.38 -35.42 -31.97
C LEU A 87 -8.44 -34.89 -31.02
N ILE A 88 -9.66 -34.67 -31.49
CA ILE A 88 -10.79 -34.33 -30.63
C ILE A 88 -11.51 -35.63 -30.25
N ILE A 89 -11.70 -35.87 -28.95
CA ILE A 89 -12.36 -37.06 -28.42
C ILE A 89 -13.50 -36.67 -27.49
N THR A 90 -14.55 -37.50 -27.46
CA THR A 90 -15.65 -37.35 -26.50
C THR A 90 -15.53 -38.49 -25.48
N ALA A 91 -15.24 -38.14 -24.23
CA ALA A 91 -15.13 -39.10 -23.14
C ALA A 91 -16.53 -39.35 -22.53
N ASP A 92 -17.30 -40.26 -23.11
CA ASP A 92 -18.60 -40.72 -22.63
C ASP A 92 -18.56 -42.18 -22.16
N LYS A 93 -17.44 -42.87 -22.43
CA LYS A 93 -17.12 -44.26 -22.07
C LYS A 93 -15.60 -44.47 -22.07
N ASN A 94 -15.15 -45.65 -21.67
CA ASN A 94 -13.75 -46.03 -21.81
C ASN A 94 -13.38 -46.12 -23.30
N ILE A 95 -12.27 -45.46 -23.68
CA ILE A 95 -11.81 -45.34 -25.06
C ILE A 95 -10.44 -45.98 -25.20
N ASN A 96 -10.30 -46.84 -26.19
CA ASN A 96 -8.98 -47.30 -26.65
C ASN A 96 -8.70 -46.65 -28.01
N LEU A 97 -7.67 -45.78 -28.06
CA LEU A 97 -7.29 -45.03 -29.26
C LEU A 97 -6.43 -45.87 -30.23
N GLY A 98 -6.06 -47.11 -29.82
CA GLY A 98 -5.18 -47.97 -30.64
C GLY A 98 -3.77 -47.41 -30.79
N ASP A 99 -3.15 -47.70 -31.93
CA ASP A 99 -1.81 -47.24 -32.25
C ASP A 99 -1.83 -45.82 -32.83
N ILE A 100 -1.13 -44.91 -32.18
CA ILE A 100 -0.96 -43.52 -32.59
C ILE A 100 0.43 -43.36 -33.21
N VAL A 101 0.49 -43.13 -34.52
CA VAL A 101 1.75 -42.97 -35.24
C VAL A 101 2.23 -41.54 -35.18
N LEU A 102 3.37 -41.27 -34.53
CA LEU A 102 4.06 -40.00 -34.60
C LEU A 102 5.01 -39.97 -35.80
N LYS A 103 4.95 -38.86 -36.55
CA LYS A 103 5.85 -38.58 -37.66
C LYS A 103 7.06 -37.80 -37.17
N GLU A 104 8.26 -38.17 -37.59
CA GLU A 104 9.46 -37.39 -37.29
C GLU A 104 9.39 -35.98 -37.93
N ASP A 105 9.69 -34.96 -37.16
CA ASP A 105 9.78 -33.59 -37.61
C ASP A 105 11.27 -33.19 -37.77
N VAL A 106 11.72 -33.20 -39.01
CA VAL A 106 13.14 -32.90 -39.37
C VAL A 106 13.47 -31.41 -39.20
N ASN A 107 12.50 -30.51 -38.95
CA ASN A 107 12.68 -29.05 -39.02
C ASN A 107 12.53 -28.29 -37.71
N THR A 108 12.25 -28.92 -36.59
CA THR A 108 12.05 -28.18 -35.33
C THR A 108 13.05 -28.56 -34.25
N LEU A 109 14.20 -27.90 -34.24
CA LEU A 109 14.85 -27.51 -33.00
C LEU A 109 14.00 -26.40 -32.34
N ASN A 110 12.78 -26.74 -31.96
CA ASN A 110 11.98 -25.86 -31.17
C ASN A 110 12.54 -25.79 -29.74
N GLU A 111 13.01 -24.61 -29.40
CA GLU A 111 13.41 -24.17 -28.10
C GLU A 111 12.61 -24.87 -26.99
N ILE A 112 13.29 -25.63 -26.14
CA ILE A 112 12.69 -26.23 -24.94
C ILE A 112 12.09 -25.09 -24.14
N LYS A 113 10.81 -24.85 -24.25
CA LYS A 113 10.06 -23.93 -23.38
C LYS A 113 10.04 -24.53 -21.98
N ILE A 114 11.13 -24.33 -21.22
CA ILE A 114 11.10 -24.51 -19.79
C ILE A 114 10.11 -23.48 -19.29
N THR A 115 8.89 -23.91 -18.93
CA THR A 115 7.95 -23.09 -18.16
C THR A 115 8.54 -22.88 -16.78
N ALA A 116 9.51 -21.97 -16.68
CA ALA A 116 10.05 -21.54 -15.41
C ALA A 116 8.89 -21.04 -14.54
N ASN A 117 8.84 -21.48 -13.29
CA ASN A 117 7.85 -20.98 -12.33
C ASN A 117 7.85 -19.45 -12.36
N ARG A 118 6.66 -18.86 -12.53
CA ARG A 118 6.50 -17.40 -12.58
C ARG A 118 6.85 -16.73 -11.25
N VAL A 119 6.71 -17.45 -10.15
CA VAL A 119 6.92 -16.98 -8.79
C VAL A 119 8.06 -17.77 -8.18
N ASP A 120 9.11 -17.07 -7.78
CA ASP A 120 10.25 -17.64 -7.05
C ASP A 120 10.29 -17.04 -5.65
N TYR A 121 9.87 -17.82 -4.66
CA TYR A 121 9.82 -17.39 -3.27
C TYR A 121 11.19 -17.38 -2.63
N ASN A 122 11.46 -16.30 -1.90
CA ASN A 122 12.68 -16.10 -1.12
C ASN A 122 12.36 -15.66 0.32
N MET A 123 13.38 -15.44 1.14
CA MET A 123 13.17 -14.81 2.44
C MET A 123 12.69 -13.38 2.27
N GLY A 124 11.51 -13.09 2.85
CA GLY A 124 10.89 -11.78 2.87
C GLY A 124 9.98 -11.47 1.68
N GLY A 125 9.74 -12.42 0.75
CA GLY A 125 8.82 -12.18 -0.36
C GLY A 125 9.00 -13.12 -1.53
N TYR A 126 8.86 -12.59 -2.75
CA TYR A 126 9.02 -13.37 -3.97
C TYR A 126 9.47 -12.51 -5.15
N GLU A 127 10.07 -13.16 -6.14
CA GLU A 127 10.35 -12.59 -7.45
C GLU A 127 9.30 -13.08 -8.45
N TYR A 128 8.61 -12.16 -9.12
CA TYR A 128 7.63 -12.44 -10.17
C TYR A 128 8.27 -12.14 -11.54
N LYS A 129 8.48 -13.20 -12.32
CA LYS A 129 9.08 -13.13 -13.65
C LYS A 129 7.99 -13.09 -14.70
N ILE A 130 7.90 -12.01 -15.45
CA ILE A 130 6.92 -11.83 -16.52
C ILE A 130 7.25 -12.75 -17.71
N GLY A 131 8.56 -13.00 -17.93
CA GLY A 131 9.05 -13.88 -18.99
C GLY A 131 8.58 -13.47 -20.39
N ASN A 132 8.47 -14.47 -21.26
CA ASN A 132 7.95 -14.30 -22.62
C ASN A 132 6.44 -14.51 -22.70
N ILE A 133 5.65 -14.14 -21.68
CA ILE A 133 4.20 -14.29 -21.69
C ILE A 133 3.62 -13.28 -22.68
N GLU A 134 3.29 -13.73 -23.88
CA GLU A 134 2.78 -12.87 -24.94
C GLU A 134 1.56 -12.06 -24.50
N ALA A 135 0.68 -12.67 -23.72
CA ALA A 135 -0.52 -12.03 -23.19
C ALA A 135 -0.23 -10.82 -22.26
N LEU A 136 0.94 -10.79 -21.60
CA LEU A 136 1.33 -9.70 -20.69
C LEU A 136 2.23 -8.65 -21.35
N LYS A 137 2.87 -8.96 -22.47
CA LYS A 137 3.83 -8.04 -23.12
C LYS A 137 3.20 -6.69 -23.49
N ASN A 138 1.96 -6.72 -23.96
CA ASN A 138 1.23 -5.53 -24.42
C ASN A 138 0.37 -4.89 -23.33
N LYS A 139 0.20 -5.56 -22.17
CA LYS A 139 -0.50 -5.00 -21.02
C LYS A 139 0.35 -3.94 -20.33
N ASP A 140 -0.28 -2.98 -19.67
CA ASP A 140 0.47 -2.05 -18.84
C ASP A 140 0.89 -2.70 -17.52
N LEU A 141 1.81 -2.05 -16.82
CA LEU A 141 2.39 -2.60 -15.61
C LEU A 141 1.37 -2.76 -14.48
N THR A 142 0.31 -1.94 -14.41
CA THR A 142 -0.74 -2.12 -13.40
C THR A 142 -1.53 -3.40 -13.66
N ASP A 143 -1.83 -3.72 -14.93
CA ASP A 143 -2.46 -4.99 -15.31
C ASP A 143 -1.53 -6.19 -15.06
N VAL A 144 -0.22 -6.00 -15.26
CA VAL A 144 0.78 -7.02 -14.91
C VAL A 144 0.81 -7.24 -13.40
N LEU A 145 0.82 -6.18 -12.59
CA LEU A 145 0.82 -6.26 -11.13
C LEU A 145 -0.42 -6.99 -10.60
N ARG A 146 -1.60 -6.80 -11.20
CA ARG A 146 -2.83 -7.56 -10.85
C ARG A 146 -2.67 -9.06 -11.00
N THR A 147 -1.74 -9.54 -11.81
CA THR A 147 -1.47 -10.97 -11.99
C THR A 147 -0.41 -11.52 -11.02
N ALA A 148 0.19 -10.66 -10.22
CA ALA A 148 1.17 -11.04 -9.21
C ALA A 148 0.47 -11.42 -7.89
N PRO A 149 0.89 -12.51 -7.22
CA PRO A 149 0.23 -13.01 -6.02
C PRO A 149 0.07 -11.97 -4.91
N GLY A 150 -1.15 -11.81 -4.40
CA GLY A 150 -1.45 -10.93 -3.28
C GLY A 150 -1.43 -9.43 -3.58
N ILE A 151 -1.12 -9.02 -4.82
CA ILE A 151 -1.15 -7.61 -5.20
C ILE A 151 -2.54 -7.24 -5.71
N MET A 152 -3.18 -6.31 -5.02
CA MET A 152 -4.42 -5.68 -5.45
C MET A 152 -4.12 -4.27 -5.97
N VAL A 153 -4.63 -3.95 -7.16
CA VAL A 153 -4.49 -2.63 -7.79
C VAL A 153 -5.88 -2.05 -8.03
N ALA A 154 -6.24 -1.09 -7.21
CA ALA A 154 -7.47 -0.32 -7.28
C ALA A 154 -7.14 1.17 -7.45
N ASN A 155 -7.70 2.06 -6.65
CA ASN A 155 -7.26 3.45 -6.51
C ASN A 155 -5.86 3.56 -5.85
N LYS A 156 -5.45 2.52 -5.14
CA LYS A 156 -4.10 2.34 -4.58
C LYS A 156 -3.62 0.91 -4.79
N ILE A 157 -2.34 0.68 -4.53
CA ILE A 157 -1.74 -0.65 -4.59
C ILE A 157 -1.59 -1.19 -3.19
N THR A 158 -2.10 -2.41 -2.96
CA THR A 158 -1.97 -3.10 -1.68
C THR A 158 -1.34 -4.49 -1.87
N LEU A 159 -0.73 -5.01 -0.82
CA LEU A 159 -0.22 -6.38 -0.76
C LEU A 159 -0.91 -7.09 0.40
N TYR A 160 -1.64 -8.16 0.10
CA TYR A 160 -2.44 -8.90 1.08
C TYR A 160 -3.29 -7.96 1.96
N GLY A 161 -4.00 -7.00 1.33
CA GLY A 161 -4.85 -6.03 2.01
C GLY A 161 -4.14 -4.88 2.73
N SER A 162 -2.82 -4.97 2.92
CA SER A 162 -2.03 -3.90 3.54
C SER A 162 -1.51 -2.92 2.49
N ALA A 163 -1.50 -1.62 2.80
CA ALA A 163 -0.95 -0.62 1.90
C ALA A 163 0.53 -0.88 1.64
N ILE A 164 0.95 -0.77 0.37
CA ILE A 164 2.36 -0.86 0.00
C ILE A 164 2.99 0.52 0.21
N ASN A 165 3.93 0.56 1.11
CA ASN A 165 4.59 1.81 1.49
C ASN A 165 5.65 2.25 0.47
N ASN A 166 6.23 1.30 -0.27
CA ASN A 166 7.39 1.57 -1.10
C ASN A 166 7.27 0.92 -2.47
N ILE A 167 7.26 1.72 -3.52
CA ILE A 167 7.34 1.24 -4.90
C ILE A 167 8.63 1.77 -5.51
N TYR A 168 9.44 0.86 -6.04
CA TYR A 168 10.70 1.17 -6.70
C TYR A 168 10.64 0.80 -8.17
N VAL A 169 11.11 1.68 -9.03
CA VAL A 169 11.36 1.40 -10.45
C VAL A 169 12.84 1.62 -10.70
N ASP A 170 13.54 0.58 -11.10
CA ASP A 170 14.99 0.59 -11.35
C ASP A 170 15.80 1.17 -10.18
N ARG A 171 15.57 0.69 -8.97
CA ARG A 171 16.18 1.12 -7.69
C ARG A 171 15.72 2.49 -7.17
N ARG A 172 14.95 3.28 -7.94
CA ARG A 172 14.37 4.52 -7.47
C ARG A 172 13.05 4.24 -6.75
N ARG A 173 12.88 4.82 -5.57
CA ARG A 173 11.58 4.94 -4.92
C ARG A 173 10.73 5.98 -5.66
N VAL A 174 9.53 5.59 -6.06
CA VAL A 174 8.58 6.47 -6.73
C VAL A 174 7.77 7.20 -5.67
N GLN A 175 7.95 8.51 -5.57
CA GLN A 175 7.21 9.36 -4.63
C GLN A 175 6.20 10.19 -5.43
N MET A 176 4.98 9.68 -5.52
CA MET A 176 3.88 10.32 -6.25
C MET A 176 2.59 10.14 -5.44
N THR A 177 1.59 10.96 -5.71
CA THR A 177 0.23 10.69 -5.23
C THR A 177 -0.26 9.36 -5.78
N GLU A 178 -1.22 8.73 -5.12
CA GLU A 178 -1.70 7.39 -5.50
C GLU A 178 -2.11 7.32 -6.97
N GLU A 179 -2.80 8.32 -7.47
CA GLU A 179 -3.23 8.37 -8.87
C GLU A 179 -2.10 8.65 -9.85
N ALA A 180 -1.24 9.62 -9.57
CA ALA A 180 -0.05 9.90 -10.39
C ALA A 180 0.86 8.68 -10.47
N LEU A 181 0.99 7.91 -9.36
CA LEU A 181 1.72 6.65 -9.32
C LEU A 181 1.09 5.60 -10.25
N LEU A 182 -0.22 5.42 -10.20
CA LEU A 182 -0.90 4.47 -11.08
C LEU A 182 -0.74 4.86 -12.56
N ASN A 183 -0.88 6.13 -12.89
CA ASN A 183 -0.65 6.64 -14.24
C ASN A 183 0.79 6.43 -14.69
N TYR A 184 1.74 6.69 -13.80
CA TYR A 184 3.16 6.43 -14.03
C TYR A 184 3.44 4.94 -14.30
N LEU A 185 2.88 4.03 -13.51
CA LEU A 185 3.05 2.59 -13.71
C LEU A 185 2.36 2.10 -15.00
N ARG A 186 1.17 2.61 -15.33
CA ARG A 186 0.49 2.30 -16.60
C ARG A 186 1.29 2.67 -17.84
N SER A 187 2.21 3.58 -17.71
CA SER A 187 3.10 3.99 -18.80
C SER A 187 4.07 2.90 -19.24
N TYR A 188 4.39 1.97 -18.35
CA TYR A 188 5.28 0.85 -18.68
C TYR A 188 4.49 -0.29 -19.31
N LYS A 189 5.07 -0.93 -20.34
CA LYS A 189 4.55 -2.15 -20.94
C LYS A 189 5.19 -3.36 -20.28
N GLY A 190 4.41 -4.43 -20.10
CA GLY A 190 4.92 -5.68 -19.53
C GLY A 190 6.12 -6.24 -20.29
N GLY A 191 6.15 -6.08 -21.61
CA GLY A 191 7.31 -6.45 -22.44
C GLY A 191 8.61 -5.74 -22.09
N ASN A 192 8.55 -4.56 -21.46
CA ASN A 192 9.71 -3.78 -21.03
C ASN A 192 10.14 -4.08 -19.58
N ILE A 193 9.42 -4.95 -18.88
CA ILE A 193 9.75 -5.35 -17.51
C ILE A 193 10.59 -6.61 -17.55
N GLU A 194 11.67 -6.62 -16.79
CA GLU A 194 12.55 -7.78 -16.60
C GLU A 194 12.00 -8.66 -15.46
N LYS A 195 11.76 -8.04 -14.29
CA LYS A 195 11.25 -8.72 -13.10
C LYS A 195 10.53 -7.75 -12.15
N ILE A 196 9.71 -8.33 -11.30
CA ILE A 196 9.07 -7.64 -10.17
C ILE A 196 9.45 -8.40 -8.90
N GLU A 197 10.03 -7.71 -7.92
CA GLU A 197 10.31 -8.26 -6.59
C GLU A 197 9.29 -7.69 -5.62
N VAL A 198 8.56 -8.56 -4.95
CA VAL A 198 7.57 -8.21 -3.92
C VAL A 198 8.15 -8.55 -2.56
N ILE A 199 8.24 -7.55 -1.69
CA ILE A 199 8.79 -7.66 -0.35
C ILE A 199 7.64 -7.52 0.64
N SER A 200 7.22 -8.62 1.24
CA SER A 200 6.15 -8.68 2.24
C SER A 200 6.68 -8.61 3.67
N ASP A 201 7.90 -9.12 3.88
CA ASP A 201 8.63 -9.09 5.15
C ASP A 201 10.02 -8.47 4.91
N PRO A 202 10.18 -7.14 5.11
CA PRO A 202 11.42 -6.45 4.82
C PRO A 202 12.52 -6.82 5.82
N ASP A 203 13.74 -6.87 5.32
CA ASP A 203 14.95 -6.97 6.14
C ASP A 203 15.19 -5.66 6.90
N ILE A 204 15.82 -5.73 8.08
CA ILE A 204 16.22 -4.53 8.85
C ILE A 204 17.16 -3.61 8.08
N SER A 205 17.89 -4.12 7.09
CA SER A 205 18.70 -3.31 6.18
C SER A 205 17.85 -2.48 5.19
N ALA A 206 16.54 -2.73 5.10
CA ALA A 206 15.65 -1.94 4.24
C ALA A 206 15.59 -0.49 4.74
N ARG A 207 15.94 0.46 3.86
CA ARG A 207 16.03 1.89 4.19
C ARG A 207 14.73 2.50 4.71
N HIS A 208 13.60 1.99 4.21
CA HIS A 208 12.30 2.61 4.45
C HIS A 208 11.35 1.74 5.25
N GLY A 209 11.78 0.58 5.74
CA GLY A 209 10.89 -0.35 6.40
C GLY A 209 9.62 -0.67 5.59
N GLY A 210 8.77 -1.57 6.09
CA GLY A 210 7.46 -1.88 5.48
C GLY A 210 7.53 -2.62 4.14
N THR A 211 6.37 -2.97 3.61
CA THR A 211 6.22 -3.72 2.36
C THR A 211 6.68 -2.91 1.14
N ALA A 212 7.22 -3.58 0.13
CA ALA A 212 7.71 -2.93 -1.08
C ALA A 212 7.49 -3.74 -2.35
N ILE A 213 7.36 -3.05 -3.49
CA ILE A 213 7.46 -3.62 -4.83
C ILE A 213 8.65 -2.99 -5.52
N LYS A 214 9.61 -3.83 -5.97
CA LYS A 214 10.75 -3.40 -6.78
C LYS A 214 10.57 -3.88 -8.22
N ILE A 215 10.45 -2.95 -9.15
CA ILE A 215 10.26 -3.21 -10.57
C ILE A 215 11.59 -2.95 -11.27
N THR A 216 12.10 -3.95 -11.98
CA THR A 216 13.30 -3.82 -12.81
C THR A 216 12.90 -3.84 -14.28
N THR A 217 13.28 -2.80 -15.02
CA THR A 217 13.02 -2.72 -16.46
C THR A 217 14.18 -3.29 -17.26
N LYS A 218 13.91 -3.74 -18.49
CA LYS A 218 14.97 -4.18 -19.43
C LYS A 218 15.84 -3.00 -19.81
N LYS A 219 17.16 -3.22 -19.88
CA LYS A 219 18.12 -2.19 -20.33
C LYS A 219 17.90 -1.87 -21.81
N GLN A 220 17.48 -0.64 -22.10
CA GLN A 220 17.34 -0.13 -23.48
C GLN A 220 17.60 1.38 -23.47
N GLU A 221 17.98 1.95 -24.61
CA GLU A 221 18.15 3.40 -24.77
C GLU A 221 16.87 4.05 -25.29
N GLY A 222 16.56 5.24 -24.82
CA GLY A 222 15.37 5.99 -25.23
C GLY A 222 14.74 6.83 -24.15
N GLY A 223 13.53 7.26 -24.40
CA GLY A 223 12.77 8.11 -23.50
C GLY A 223 11.32 7.68 -23.35
N PHE A 224 10.74 8.24 -22.33
CA PHE A 224 9.34 8.05 -21.97
C PHE A 224 8.78 9.36 -21.41
N LEU A 225 7.63 9.79 -21.95
CA LEU A 225 6.83 10.92 -21.45
C LEU A 225 5.43 10.43 -21.11
N SER A 226 4.98 10.74 -19.92
CA SER A 226 3.57 10.63 -19.52
C SER A 226 3.08 12.01 -19.13
N ALA A 227 1.93 12.41 -19.65
CA ALA A 227 1.20 13.59 -19.19
C ALA A 227 -0.23 13.17 -18.88
N SER A 228 -0.79 13.67 -17.79
CA SER A 228 -2.17 13.42 -17.43
C SER A 228 -2.84 14.66 -16.84
N ALA A 229 -4.17 14.69 -16.94
CA ALA A 229 -4.98 15.66 -16.24
C ALA A 229 -6.21 14.95 -15.68
N ARG A 230 -6.51 15.23 -14.41
CA ARG A 230 -7.71 14.79 -13.72
C ARG A 230 -8.57 15.98 -13.37
N ALA A 231 -9.88 15.87 -13.59
CA ALA A 231 -10.89 16.73 -13.02
C ALA A 231 -11.80 15.89 -12.12
N SER A 232 -12.14 16.43 -10.95
CA SER A 232 -13.04 15.82 -9.97
C SER A 232 -14.12 16.82 -9.62
N TYR A 233 -15.36 16.36 -9.56
CA TYR A 233 -16.51 17.20 -9.26
C TYR A 233 -17.50 16.50 -8.34
N ASN A 234 -18.02 17.22 -7.38
CA ASN A 234 -19.29 16.95 -6.71
C ASN A 234 -19.94 18.28 -6.28
N GLU A 235 -21.10 18.24 -5.62
CA GLU A 235 -21.84 19.46 -5.23
C GLU A 235 -21.02 20.41 -4.29
N ASN A 236 -20.04 19.87 -3.59
CA ASN A 236 -19.22 20.61 -2.60
C ASN A 236 -17.76 20.76 -3.04
N MET A 237 -17.36 20.20 -4.18
CA MET A 237 -15.96 20.14 -4.56
C MET A 237 -15.75 20.27 -6.08
N PHE A 238 -14.74 21.05 -6.42
CA PHE A 238 -14.14 21.00 -7.75
C PHE A 238 -12.62 20.97 -7.63
N ALA A 239 -11.98 20.05 -8.32
CA ALA A 239 -10.53 19.93 -8.33
C ALA A 239 -10.01 19.62 -9.73
N VAL A 240 -8.87 20.21 -10.10
CA VAL A 240 -8.14 19.91 -11.33
C VAL A 240 -6.68 19.66 -10.98
N SER A 241 -6.12 18.57 -11.51
CA SER A 241 -4.72 18.19 -11.24
C SER A 241 -4.04 17.67 -12.52
N PRO A 242 -3.36 18.52 -13.30
CA PRO A 242 -2.46 18.09 -14.34
C PRO A 242 -1.11 17.64 -13.76
N ASP A 243 -0.52 16.61 -14.36
CA ASP A 243 0.81 16.11 -14.05
C ASP A 243 1.56 15.66 -15.29
N PHE A 244 2.89 15.65 -15.20
CA PHE A 244 3.76 15.07 -16.22
C PHE A 244 4.94 14.31 -15.61
N ASN A 245 5.48 13.38 -16.39
CA ASN A 245 6.67 12.61 -16.04
C ASN A 245 7.50 12.34 -17.31
N LEU A 246 8.75 12.74 -17.31
CA LEU A 246 9.70 12.53 -18.39
C LEU A 246 10.91 11.76 -17.88
N ASN A 247 11.25 10.69 -18.57
CA ASN A 247 12.44 9.90 -18.30
C ASN A 247 13.22 9.71 -19.62
N TYR A 248 14.54 9.86 -19.58
CA TYR A 248 15.38 9.69 -20.75
C TYR A 248 16.71 9.07 -20.36
N ARG A 249 17.22 8.17 -21.21
CA ARG A 249 18.54 7.57 -21.08
C ARG A 249 19.26 7.54 -22.43
N LYS A 250 20.53 7.93 -22.42
CA LYS A 250 21.46 7.76 -23.53
C LYS A 250 22.83 7.35 -22.99
N GLY A 251 23.32 6.18 -23.41
CA GLY A 251 24.59 5.63 -22.95
C GLY A 251 24.65 5.48 -21.41
N LYS A 252 25.66 6.11 -20.82
CA LYS A 252 25.90 6.11 -19.37
C LYS A 252 25.02 7.10 -18.59
N PHE A 253 24.42 8.06 -19.28
CA PHE A 253 23.66 9.14 -18.67
C PHE A 253 22.16 8.88 -18.69
N SER A 254 21.50 9.20 -17.60
CA SER A 254 20.04 9.21 -17.50
C SER A 254 19.57 10.45 -16.75
N PHE A 255 18.45 11.01 -17.15
CA PHE A 255 17.74 12.01 -16.37
C PHE A 255 16.26 11.73 -16.30
N TYR A 256 15.62 12.27 -15.30
CA TYR A 256 14.18 12.26 -15.16
C TYR A 256 13.70 13.57 -14.54
N THR A 257 12.50 13.95 -14.92
CA THR A 257 11.81 15.07 -14.29
C THR A 257 10.33 14.76 -14.23
N SER A 258 9.68 15.25 -13.19
CA SER A 258 8.23 15.17 -13.03
C SER A 258 7.74 16.46 -12.39
N GLY A 259 6.51 16.83 -12.70
CA GLY A 259 5.86 17.97 -12.08
C GLY A 259 4.36 17.82 -12.08
N GLY A 260 3.72 18.46 -11.15
CA GLY A 260 2.27 18.48 -11.02
C GLY A 260 1.78 19.78 -10.39
N TYR A 261 0.56 20.12 -10.74
CA TYR A 261 -0.20 21.21 -10.17
C TYR A 261 -1.55 20.67 -9.69
N MET A 262 -2.07 21.20 -8.62
CA MET A 262 -3.43 20.88 -8.17
C MET A 262 -4.10 22.18 -7.72
N ASN A 263 -5.29 22.43 -8.24
CA ASN A 263 -6.23 23.41 -7.73
C ASN A 263 -7.43 22.65 -7.16
N HIS A 264 -7.89 23.03 -5.98
CA HIS A 264 -8.94 22.33 -5.27
C HIS A 264 -9.75 23.33 -4.46
N ASN A 265 -11.06 23.34 -4.68
CA ASN A 265 -12.03 24.05 -3.88
C ASN A 265 -12.99 23.04 -3.27
N ARG A 266 -13.25 23.13 -1.97
CA ARG A 266 -14.14 22.23 -1.25
C ARG A 266 -14.89 22.97 -0.16
N ASP A 267 -16.20 22.78 -0.13
CA ASP A 267 -17.05 23.21 0.96
C ASP A 267 -17.43 22.00 1.82
N THR A 268 -17.42 22.15 3.13
CA THR A 268 -17.82 21.09 4.07
C THR A 268 -18.85 21.61 5.05
N LYS A 269 -19.74 20.72 5.50
CA LYS A 269 -20.69 20.97 6.58
C LYS A 269 -20.68 19.81 7.54
N GLU A 270 -20.47 20.11 8.81
CA GLU A 270 -20.50 19.15 9.91
C GLU A 270 -21.39 19.68 11.01
N ILE A 271 -22.13 18.81 11.67
CA ILE A 271 -22.93 19.13 12.86
C ILE A 271 -22.44 18.26 13.99
N THR A 272 -22.02 18.91 15.08
CA THR A 272 -21.73 18.25 16.36
C THR A 272 -22.86 18.53 17.30
N SER A 273 -23.62 17.50 17.64
CA SER A 273 -24.74 17.57 18.56
C SER A 273 -24.33 17.08 19.94
N TYR A 274 -24.72 17.80 20.96
CA TYR A 274 -24.55 17.46 22.38
C TYR A 274 -25.96 17.25 22.97
N ASP A 275 -26.31 15.98 23.27
CA ASP A 275 -27.60 15.60 23.81
C ASP A 275 -27.44 15.24 25.29
N TRP A 276 -28.02 16.00 26.21
CA TRP A 276 -27.98 15.73 27.66
C TRP A 276 -28.96 14.63 28.06
N LYS A 277 -28.50 13.66 28.84
CA LYS A 277 -29.30 12.50 29.29
C LYS A 277 -30.31 12.81 30.37
N SER A 278 -30.03 13.81 31.22
CA SER A 278 -30.83 14.18 32.40
C SER A 278 -31.67 15.44 32.21
N ALA A 279 -31.51 16.16 31.12
CA ALA A 279 -32.24 17.38 30.82
C ALA A 279 -32.78 17.35 29.39
N ASP A 280 -33.91 17.96 29.12
CA ASP A 280 -34.38 18.23 27.76
C ASP A 280 -33.59 19.40 27.18
N LYS A 281 -32.32 19.14 26.92
CA LYS A 281 -31.36 20.13 26.39
C LYS A 281 -30.51 19.51 25.32
N ARG A 282 -30.40 20.20 24.18
CA ARG A 282 -29.52 19.87 23.09
C ARG A 282 -28.81 21.12 22.57
N ILE A 283 -27.54 20.98 22.29
CA ILE A 283 -26.73 22.02 21.61
C ILE A 283 -26.20 21.41 20.32
N ASP A 284 -26.33 22.14 19.22
CA ASP A 284 -25.80 21.80 17.91
C ASP A 284 -24.76 22.83 17.48
N ASP A 285 -23.49 22.40 17.34
CA ASP A 285 -22.43 23.17 16.71
C ASP A 285 -22.44 22.92 15.20
N ILE A 286 -22.91 23.86 14.42
CA ILE A 286 -22.99 23.77 12.97
C ILE A 286 -21.73 24.42 12.39
N THR A 287 -20.78 23.59 11.99
CA THR A 287 -19.54 24.04 11.37
C THR A 287 -19.60 23.94 9.86
N THR A 288 -19.34 25.05 9.19
CA THR A 288 -19.15 25.11 7.74
C THR A 288 -17.73 25.56 7.42
N GLU A 289 -17.10 24.93 6.43
CA GLU A 289 -15.77 25.30 6.00
C GLU A 289 -15.73 25.48 4.48
N LYS A 290 -15.01 26.52 4.03
CA LYS A 290 -14.64 26.71 2.63
C LYS A 290 -13.13 26.60 2.52
N ILE A 291 -12.67 25.57 1.82
CA ILE A 291 -11.25 25.28 1.64
C ILE A 291 -10.89 25.56 0.18
N LYS A 292 -9.84 26.34 -0.03
CA LYS A 292 -9.24 26.58 -1.34
C LYS A 292 -7.76 26.21 -1.29
N LEU A 293 -7.28 25.59 -2.35
CA LEU A 293 -5.85 25.42 -2.62
C LEU A 293 -5.48 26.26 -3.85
N PRO A 294 -5.21 27.54 -3.69
CA PRO A 294 -4.90 28.43 -4.82
C PRO A 294 -3.60 28.04 -5.50
N LEU A 295 -2.62 27.53 -4.74
CA LEU A 295 -1.36 27.04 -5.26
C LEU A 295 -1.00 25.68 -4.60
N SER A 296 -0.87 24.65 -5.41
CA SER A 296 -0.22 23.39 -4.99
C SER A 296 0.59 22.87 -6.15
N VAL A 297 1.91 23.06 -6.09
CA VAL A 297 2.87 22.65 -7.12
C VAL A 297 3.90 21.70 -6.54
N ASN A 298 4.35 20.76 -7.35
CA ASN A 298 5.49 19.93 -7.02
C ASN A 298 6.33 19.70 -8.27
N GLY A 299 7.64 19.59 -8.06
CA GLY A 299 8.59 19.28 -9.11
C GLY A 299 9.69 18.37 -8.59
N THR A 300 10.20 17.49 -9.44
CA THR A 300 11.37 16.64 -9.16
C THR A 300 12.25 16.64 -10.39
N PHE A 301 13.55 16.76 -10.18
CA PHE A 301 14.57 16.58 -11.20
C PHE A 301 15.66 15.66 -10.65
N GLY A 302 16.09 14.69 -11.45
CA GLY A 302 17.16 13.80 -11.07
C GLY A 302 17.99 13.33 -12.24
N ILE A 303 19.25 13.06 -11.94
CA ILE A 303 20.25 12.54 -12.87
C ILE A 303 20.81 11.23 -12.35
N GLY A 304 21.24 10.37 -13.27
CA GLY A 304 21.98 9.15 -12.96
C GLY A 304 23.10 8.95 -13.95
N TYR A 305 24.24 8.51 -13.47
CA TYR A 305 25.44 8.31 -14.27
C TYR A 305 26.12 6.98 -13.94
N ASP A 306 26.23 6.09 -14.94
CA ASP A 306 27.02 4.86 -14.84
C ASP A 306 28.50 5.25 -15.05
N ILE A 307 29.25 5.55 -13.96
CA ILE A 307 30.67 5.92 -13.99
C ILE A 307 31.45 4.79 -14.67
N SER A 308 31.20 3.56 -14.20
CA SER A 308 31.77 2.32 -14.74
C SER A 308 30.70 1.22 -14.80
N LYS A 309 31.08 -0.01 -15.18
CA LYS A 309 30.18 -1.18 -15.07
C LYS A 309 29.84 -1.50 -13.62
N ASN A 310 30.69 -1.10 -12.68
CA ASN A 310 30.63 -1.41 -11.28
C ASN A 310 30.14 -0.24 -10.43
N ASP A 311 30.26 0.99 -10.93
CA ASP A 311 30.02 2.22 -10.19
C ASP A 311 28.85 2.99 -10.77
N TYR A 312 27.92 3.36 -9.91
CA TYR A 312 26.77 4.17 -10.26
C TYR A 312 26.60 5.34 -9.28
N PHE A 313 26.35 6.51 -9.82
CA PHE A 313 26.05 7.72 -9.08
C PHE A 313 24.69 8.27 -9.48
N SER A 314 23.94 8.83 -8.54
CA SER A 314 22.74 9.62 -8.85
C SER A 314 22.53 10.77 -7.87
N ALA A 315 21.92 11.83 -8.40
CA ALA A 315 21.49 12.99 -7.64
C ALA A 315 20.02 13.31 -7.98
N GLU A 316 19.27 13.75 -6.99
CA GLU A 316 17.87 14.16 -7.14
C GLU A 316 17.58 15.38 -6.28
N VAL A 317 16.84 16.32 -6.82
CA VAL A 317 16.25 17.44 -6.10
C VAL A 317 14.75 17.44 -6.32
N SER A 318 13.96 17.77 -5.29
CA SER A 318 12.55 18.03 -5.46
C SER A 318 12.07 19.19 -4.60
N PHE A 319 11.00 19.80 -5.04
CA PHE A 319 10.36 20.91 -4.39
C PHE A 319 8.86 20.69 -4.39
N ARG A 320 8.21 21.04 -3.27
CA ARG A 320 6.75 21.12 -3.16
C ARG A 320 6.39 22.42 -2.47
N GLU A 321 5.43 23.14 -3.02
CA GLU A 321 4.80 24.27 -2.38
C GLU A 321 3.29 24.10 -2.40
N ARG A 322 2.66 24.46 -1.29
CA ARG A 322 1.22 24.40 -1.13
C ARG A 322 0.75 25.60 -0.33
N GLU A 323 -0.18 26.32 -0.90
CA GLU A 323 -0.94 27.35 -0.23
C GLU A 323 -2.37 26.84 0.01
N ARG A 324 -2.89 27.09 1.20
CA ARG A 324 -4.24 26.70 1.60
C ARG A 324 -4.91 27.86 2.30
N GLU A 325 -6.03 28.28 1.76
CA GLU A 325 -6.97 29.18 2.43
C GLU A 325 -8.12 28.35 2.98
N GLN A 326 -8.48 28.54 4.25
CA GLN A 326 -9.62 27.88 4.86
C GLN A 326 -10.41 28.91 5.66
N LYS A 327 -11.69 29.01 5.37
CA LYS A 327 -12.62 29.84 6.13
C LYS A 327 -13.58 28.95 6.86
N ARG A 328 -13.53 28.98 8.18
CA ARG A 328 -14.42 28.22 9.06
C ARG A 328 -15.41 29.16 9.71
N LYS A 329 -16.66 28.76 9.75
CA LYS A 329 -17.74 29.40 10.48
C LYS A 329 -18.42 28.32 11.34
N THR A 330 -18.59 28.60 12.62
CA THR A 330 -19.33 27.75 13.55
C THR A 330 -20.48 28.55 14.14
N ILE A 331 -21.69 28.00 14.09
CA ILE A 331 -22.89 28.55 14.72
C ILE A 331 -23.33 27.56 15.77
N VAL A 332 -23.59 28.03 16.98
CA VAL A 332 -24.08 27.23 18.10
C VAL A 332 -25.57 27.50 18.24
N GLU A 333 -26.38 26.45 18.12
CA GLU A 333 -27.84 26.50 18.29
C GLU A 333 -28.23 25.68 19.54
N SER A 334 -29.01 26.26 20.46
CA SER A 334 -29.50 25.59 21.67
C SER A 334 -30.99 25.33 21.53
N THR A 335 -31.44 24.14 21.93
CA THR A 335 -32.87 23.74 21.96
C THR A 335 -33.20 23.08 23.29
N GLY A 336 -34.44 23.27 23.80
CA GLY A 336 -34.92 22.69 25.07
C GLY A 336 -35.05 23.71 26.18
N ALA A 337 -34.86 23.30 27.44
CA ALA A 337 -35.18 24.09 28.63
C ALA A 337 -34.43 25.42 28.79
N ASP A 338 -33.32 25.63 28.08
CA ASP A 338 -32.49 26.85 28.08
C ASP A 338 -32.41 27.49 26.67
N ALA A 339 -33.47 27.39 25.88
CA ALA A 339 -33.49 27.81 24.47
C ALA A 339 -33.37 29.34 24.23
N ASP A 340 -33.37 30.15 25.31
CA ASP A 340 -33.26 31.61 25.24
C ASP A 340 -31.83 32.13 25.07
N ALA A 341 -30.82 31.26 25.00
CA ALA A 341 -29.46 31.65 24.70
C ALA A 341 -29.34 32.03 23.22
N ALA A 342 -28.98 33.29 22.97
CA ALA A 342 -28.69 33.80 21.61
C ALA A 342 -27.73 32.87 20.87
N SER A 343 -28.03 32.61 19.59
CA SER A 343 -27.13 31.84 18.71
C SER A 343 -25.74 32.55 18.66
N GLU A 344 -24.75 31.93 19.27
CA GLU A 344 -23.39 32.44 19.23
C GLU A 344 -22.69 31.94 17.96
N GLY A 345 -22.10 32.86 17.21
CA GLY A 345 -21.32 32.53 16.03
C GLY A 345 -19.83 32.81 16.24
N SER A 346 -18.97 31.92 15.73
CA SER A 346 -17.55 32.17 15.67
C SER A 346 -16.99 31.95 14.25
N TYR A 347 -15.90 32.60 13.95
CA TYR A 347 -15.18 32.39 12.70
C TYR A 347 -13.70 32.16 12.93
N ARG A 348 -13.09 31.44 11.98
CA ARG A 348 -11.65 31.22 11.93
C ARG A 348 -11.19 31.12 10.48
N ASP A 349 -10.37 32.06 10.07
CA ASP A 349 -9.78 32.12 8.74
C ASP A 349 -8.31 31.70 8.83
N TYR A 350 -7.93 30.69 8.07
CA TYR A 350 -6.55 30.17 8.01
C TYR A 350 -5.93 30.54 6.67
N ASN A 351 -4.70 30.97 6.70
CA ASN A 351 -3.83 31.05 5.55
C ASN A 351 -2.55 30.26 5.81
N THR A 352 -2.42 29.10 5.19
CA THR A 352 -1.32 28.17 5.39
C THR A 352 -0.42 28.12 4.17
N VAL A 353 0.88 28.34 4.35
CA VAL A 353 1.91 28.10 3.32
C VAL A 353 2.82 26.99 3.79
N THR A 354 3.01 25.99 2.94
CA THR A 354 3.95 24.87 3.20
C THR A 354 4.93 24.75 2.05
N ARG A 355 6.24 24.73 2.34
CA ARG A 355 7.33 24.52 1.37
C ARG A 355 8.20 23.37 1.81
N THR A 356 8.51 22.47 0.87
CA THR A 356 9.28 21.26 1.16
C THR A 356 10.34 21.03 0.09
N PRO A 357 11.53 21.67 0.20
CA PRO A 357 12.69 21.32 -0.62
C PRO A 357 13.31 19.98 -0.15
N THR A 358 13.78 19.17 -1.10
CA THR A 358 14.52 17.95 -0.77
C THR A 358 15.67 17.74 -1.73
N ALA A 359 16.77 17.14 -1.26
CA ALA A 359 17.89 16.73 -2.07
C ALA A 359 18.34 15.32 -1.67
N SER A 360 18.86 14.55 -2.62
CA SER A 360 19.39 13.19 -2.38
C SER A 360 20.54 12.89 -3.28
N LEU A 361 21.57 12.25 -2.71
CA LEU A 361 22.73 11.72 -3.43
C LEU A 361 22.81 10.23 -3.16
N MET A 362 23.19 9.42 -4.15
CA MET A 362 23.43 7.99 -3.98
C MET A 362 24.64 7.56 -4.81
N TYR A 363 25.49 6.75 -4.17
CA TYR A 363 26.57 6.04 -4.84
C TYR A 363 26.42 4.54 -4.55
N VAL A 364 26.64 3.73 -5.58
CA VAL A 364 26.61 2.26 -5.50
C VAL A 364 27.83 1.71 -6.17
N HIS A 365 28.59 0.87 -5.44
CA HIS A 365 29.69 0.06 -5.96
C HIS A 365 29.32 -1.42 -5.93
N THR A 366 29.47 -2.10 -7.05
CA THR A 366 29.28 -3.55 -7.18
C THR A 366 30.65 -4.22 -7.34
N PHE A 367 31.04 -5.02 -6.37
CA PHE A 367 32.33 -5.74 -6.38
C PHE A 367 32.31 -6.90 -7.40
N LYS A 368 33.51 -7.46 -7.68
CA LYS A 368 33.67 -8.60 -8.61
C LYS A 368 32.91 -9.85 -8.18
N ASP A 369 32.72 -10.06 -6.87
CA ASP A 369 31.96 -11.17 -6.29
C ASP A 369 30.44 -10.89 -6.22
N ALA A 370 29.98 -9.82 -6.87
CA ALA A 370 28.60 -9.34 -6.87
C ALA A 370 28.08 -8.89 -5.49
N SER A 371 28.97 -8.65 -4.52
CA SER A 371 28.61 -7.89 -3.33
C SER A 371 28.40 -6.41 -3.69
N GLU A 372 27.61 -5.69 -2.91
CA GLU A 372 27.24 -4.31 -3.21
C GLU A 372 27.45 -3.42 -1.98
N PHE A 373 28.10 -2.29 -2.18
CA PHE A 373 28.19 -1.21 -1.20
C PHE A 373 27.38 -0.02 -1.69
N THR A 374 26.47 0.45 -0.87
CA THR A 374 25.59 1.59 -1.18
C THR A 374 25.72 2.66 -0.11
N VAL A 375 25.90 3.89 -0.52
CA VAL A 375 25.87 5.08 0.35
C VAL A 375 24.85 6.06 -0.18
N THR A 376 24.06 6.67 0.73
CA THR A 376 23.21 7.80 0.39
C THR A 376 23.33 8.92 1.41
N GLY A 377 23.13 10.15 0.91
CA GLY A 377 22.94 11.34 1.73
C GLY A 377 21.65 12.04 1.29
N ASP A 378 20.82 12.41 2.25
CA ASP A 378 19.52 13.01 2.01
C ASP A 378 19.35 14.28 2.86
N TYR A 379 18.70 15.28 2.28
CA TYR A 379 18.22 16.48 2.93
C TYR A 379 16.73 16.65 2.72
N VAL A 380 15.99 16.99 3.78
CA VAL A 380 14.58 17.40 3.71
C VAL A 380 14.42 18.66 4.53
N GLY A 381 14.00 19.74 3.87
CA GLY A 381 13.50 20.94 4.53
C GLY A 381 11.97 20.90 4.62
N SER A 382 11.41 21.51 5.65
CA SER A 382 9.99 21.81 5.79
C SER A 382 9.83 23.16 6.40
N TYR A 383 9.20 24.05 5.68
CA TYR A 383 8.74 25.35 6.18
C TYR A 383 7.22 25.35 6.16
N LYS A 384 6.59 25.58 7.30
CA LYS A 384 5.15 25.74 7.42
C LYS A 384 4.85 27.06 8.17
N LYS A 385 4.02 27.88 7.57
CA LYS A 385 3.51 29.12 8.14
C LYS A 385 2.00 29.06 8.17
N ASP A 386 1.41 29.35 9.32
CA ASP A 386 -0.03 29.50 9.50
C ASP A 386 -0.32 30.90 10.06
N ASP A 387 -1.12 31.68 9.35
CA ASP A 387 -1.74 32.91 9.81
C ASP A 387 -3.22 32.62 10.06
N ILE A 388 -3.69 32.76 11.29
CA ILE A 388 -5.03 32.42 11.73
C ILE A 388 -5.69 33.68 12.29
N VAL A 389 -6.81 34.09 11.69
CA VAL A 389 -7.63 35.19 12.24
C VAL A 389 -8.91 34.54 12.79
N SER A 390 -9.16 34.71 14.10
CA SER A 390 -10.33 34.16 14.78
C SER A 390 -11.06 35.22 15.56
N GLY A 391 -12.40 35.14 15.64
CA GLY A 391 -13.25 36.05 16.37
C GLY A 391 -14.71 35.57 16.39
N VAL A 392 -15.58 36.50 16.81
CA VAL A 392 -17.02 36.22 16.92
C VAL A 392 -17.78 36.71 15.67
N LEU A 393 -18.96 36.14 15.42
CA LEU A 393 -19.89 36.60 14.39
C LEU A 393 -21.06 37.29 15.06
N THR A 394 -21.43 38.46 14.56
CA THR A 394 -22.67 39.12 14.96
C THR A 394 -23.88 38.40 14.38
N GLU A 395 -25.08 38.75 14.87
CA GLU A 395 -26.37 38.27 14.34
C GLU A 395 -26.52 38.48 12.81
N ASN A 396 -25.88 39.52 12.27
CA ASN A 396 -25.86 39.83 10.83
C ASN A 396 -24.70 39.18 10.06
N ASP A 397 -24.05 38.17 10.61
CA ASP A 397 -22.90 37.48 9.98
C ASP A 397 -21.66 38.39 9.78
N SER A 398 -21.56 39.51 10.47
CA SER A 398 -20.38 40.35 10.41
C SER A 398 -19.30 39.86 11.39
N LYS A 399 -18.03 39.94 10.95
CA LYS A 399 -16.87 39.49 11.73
C LYS A 399 -16.43 40.59 12.70
N GLU A 400 -16.32 40.27 13.99
CA GLU A 400 -15.84 41.14 15.02
C GLU A 400 -14.73 40.48 15.86
N ASP A 401 -13.98 41.29 16.61
CA ASP A 401 -12.92 40.89 17.55
C ASP A 401 -11.85 39.95 16.97
N GLY A 402 -11.43 40.22 15.74
CA GLY A 402 -10.43 39.45 15.03
C GLY A 402 -9.07 39.40 15.69
N LYS A 403 -8.69 38.28 16.32
CA LYS A 403 -7.36 38.05 16.89
C LYS A 403 -6.49 37.31 15.87
N LEU A 404 -5.32 37.87 15.54
CA LEU A 404 -4.33 37.17 14.70
C LEU A 404 -3.44 36.27 15.57
N THR A 405 -3.35 34.99 15.17
CA THR A 405 -2.35 34.07 15.67
C THR A 405 -1.42 33.69 14.52
N HIS A 406 -0.14 33.89 14.74
CA HIS A 406 0.92 33.58 13.78
C HIS A 406 1.73 32.39 14.29
N THR A 407 1.90 31.34 13.44
CA THR A 407 2.77 30.24 13.76
C THR A 407 3.69 29.93 12.60
N GLU A 408 4.96 29.66 12.89
CA GLU A 408 5.94 29.18 11.92
C GLU A 408 6.59 27.90 12.45
N ASN A 409 6.85 26.96 11.56
CA ASN A 409 7.54 25.72 11.88
C ASN A 409 8.59 25.44 10.81
N ASN A 410 9.85 25.53 11.19
CA ASN A 410 11.01 25.27 10.36
C ASN A 410 11.66 23.97 10.77
N THR A 411 11.73 23.01 9.87
CA THR A 411 12.42 21.73 10.13
C THR A 411 13.43 21.45 9.04
N SER A 412 14.65 21.12 9.44
CA SER A 412 15.70 20.62 8.57
C SER A 412 16.14 19.23 9.02
N THR A 413 16.15 18.28 8.11
CA THR A 413 16.59 16.92 8.40
C THR A 413 17.68 16.51 7.42
N PHE A 414 18.79 16.04 7.97
CA PHE A 414 19.88 15.40 7.24
C PHE A 414 19.88 13.92 7.57
N ALA A 415 20.02 13.05 6.55
CA ALA A 415 20.13 11.63 6.77
C ALA A 415 21.20 11.00 5.89
N GLY A 416 21.89 10.01 6.46
CA GLY A 416 22.89 9.19 5.79
C GLY A 416 22.54 7.71 5.94
N TYR A 417 22.86 6.94 4.91
CA TYR A 417 22.74 5.49 4.93
C TYR A 417 23.94 4.88 4.23
N ALA A 418 24.54 3.88 4.89
CA ALA A 418 25.58 3.05 4.31
C ALA A 418 25.24 1.58 4.53
N ASN A 419 25.35 0.77 3.49
CA ASN A 419 25.06 -0.66 3.57
C ASN A 419 26.01 -1.46 2.68
N TYR A 420 26.58 -2.52 3.23
CA TYR A 420 27.28 -3.56 2.51
C TYR A 420 26.42 -4.82 2.48
N SER A 421 26.15 -5.34 1.29
CA SER A 421 25.37 -6.57 1.07
C SER A 421 26.20 -7.60 0.35
N LYS A 422 26.30 -8.81 0.90
CA LYS A 422 27.06 -9.92 0.32
C LYS A 422 26.23 -11.18 0.24
N ARG A 423 26.15 -11.76 -0.96
CA ARG A 423 25.53 -13.07 -1.18
C ARG A 423 26.60 -14.15 -1.32
N ILE A 424 26.55 -15.16 -0.44
CA ILE A 424 27.49 -16.28 -0.40
C ILE A 424 26.79 -17.55 -0.88
N LYS A 425 27.41 -18.27 -1.86
CA LYS A 425 26.90 -19.52 -2.42
C LYS A 425 25.43 -19.47 -2.85
N LYS A 426 24.93 -18.29 -3.27
CA LYS A 426 23.52 -18.02 -3.66
C LYS A 426 22.45 -18.33 -2.61
N LYS A 427 22.81 -18.79 -1.43
CA LYS A 427 21.89 -19.20 -0.35
C LYS A 427 21.93 -18.28 0.86
N HIS A 428 23.09 -17.76 1.19
CA HIS A 428 23.30 -16.92 2.35
C HIS A 428 23.40 -15.47 1.91
N ASN A 429 22.76 -14.57 2.65
CA ASN A 429 22.89 -13.15 2.43
C ASN A 429 23.21 -12.47 3.76
N ILE A 430 24.25 -11.63 3.76
CA ILE A 430 24.66 -10.81 4.89
C ILE A 430 24.52 -9.36 4.49
N ASN A 431 23.85 -8.57 5.34
CA ASN A 431 23.83 -7.12 5.23
C ASN A 431 24.38 -6.52 6.52
N ALA A 432 25.26 -5.55 6.40
CA ALA A 432 25.77 -4.78 7.52
C ALA A 432 25.86 -3.31 7.12
N GLY A 433 25.45 -2.42 8.00
CA GLY A 433 25.43 -1.02 7.68
C GLY A 433 24.96 -0.14 8.82
N MET A 434 24.71 1.11 8.50
CA MET A 434 24.22 2.11 9.46
C MET A 434 23.26 3.10 8.79
N ARG A 435 22.36 3.65 9.59
CA ARG A 435 21.56 4.82 9.30
C ARG A 435 21.88 5.92 10.28
N TYR A 436 22.01 7.13 9.79
CA TYR A 436 22.14 8.32 10.61
C TYR A 436 21.08 9.32 10.20
N SER A 437 20.46 9.98 11.15
CA SER A 437 19.62 11.15 10.87
C SER A 437 19.82 12.22 11.95
N TYR A 438 19.78 13.46 11.51
CA TYR A 438 19.82 14.63 12.40
C TYR A 438 18.69 15.57 12.02
N ILE A 439 17.85 15.90 12.99
CA ILE A 439 16.67 16.74 12.83
C ILE A 439 16.92 18.02 13.65
N MET A 440 16.70 19.16 13.02
CA MET A 440 16.62 20.46 13.66
C MET A 440 15.22 21.00 13.42
N ASN A 441 14.55 21.42 14.47
CA ASN A 441 13.23 22.04 14.39
C ASN A 441 13.19 23.30 15.22
N GLU A 442 12.57 24.33 14.66
CA GLU A 442 12.24 25.57 15.33
C GLU A 442 10.76 25.87 15.07
N ALA A 443 9.99 25.95 16.12
CA ALA A 443 8.58 26.30 16.08
C ALA A 443 8.33 27.61 16.84
N ILE A 444 7.74 28.58 16.16
CA ILE A 444 7.39 29.87 16.69
C ILE A 444 5.87 29.98 16.78
N ASN A 445 5.34 30.33 17.91
CA ASN A 445 3.92 30.62 18.12
C ASN A 445 3.78 32.00 18.77
N ASN A 446 3.35 32.98 17.99
CA ASN A 446 3.35 34.39 18.38
C ASN A 446 4.71 34.81 18.96
N GLU A 447 4.82 34.94 20.29
CA GLU A 447 6.04 35.38 21.00
C GLU A 447 6.89 34.27 21.57
N SER A 448 6.41 33.00 21.50
CA SER A 448 7.11 31.84 22.06
C SER A 448 7.83 31.05 20.99
N THR A 449 9.06 30.64 21.29
CA THR A 449 9.89 29.80 20.41
C THR A 449 10.20 28.47 21.09
N PHE A 450 10.01 27.36 20.37
CA PHE A 450 10.43 26.04 20.79
C PHE A 450 11.46 25.53 19.80
N SER A 451 12.64 25.15 20.30
CA SER A 451 13.71 24.56 19.50
C SER A 451 13.93 23.11 19.90
N TYR A 452 14.10 22.25 18.91
CA TYR A 452 14.26 20.83 19.11
C TYR A 452 15.33 20.26 18.17
N ASN A 453 16.25 19.48 18.74
CA ASN A 453 17.25 18.76 17.97
C ASN A 453 17.22 17.27 18.32
N GLU A 454 17.35 16.44 17.31
CA GLU A 454 17.38 14.97 17.48
C GLU A 454 18.45 14.37 16.59
N GLY A 455 19.35 13.59 17.17
CA GLY A 455 20.34 12.78 16.47
C GLY A 455 20.04 11.28 16.65
N LEU A 456 19.96 10.53 15.57
CA LEU A 456 19.74 9.07 15.58
C LEU A 456 20.84 8.37 14.82
N LEU A 457 21.52 7.41 15.45
CA LEU A 457 22.47 6.51 14.80
C LEU A 457 22.00 5.07 14.99
N LYS A 458 21.77 4.36 13.87
CA LYS A 458 21.22 3.01 13.85
C LYS A 458 22.13 2.07 13.06
N PRO A 459 23.18 1.51 13.70
CA PRO A 459 23.93 0.40 13.11
C PRO A 459 23.07 -0.86 13.06
N PHE A 460 23.23 -1.66 12.02
CA PHE A 460 22.51 -2.91 11.86
C PHE A 460 23.36 -4.00 11.24
N VAL A 461 23.05 -5.23 11.59
CA VAL A 461 23.53 -6.43 10.90
C VAL A 461 22.38 -7.40 10.72
N SER A 462 22.26 -7.99 9.55
CA SER A 462 21.30 -9.04 9.27
C SER A 462 21.93 -10.20 8.51
N TYR A 463 21.46 -11.39 8.80
CA TYR A 463 21.81 -12.60 8.11
C TYR A 463 20.55 -13.33 7.65
N SER A 464 20.53 -13.76 6.42
CA SER A 464 19.48 -14.64 5.93
C SER A 464 20.02 -15.81 5.14
N VAL A 465 19.37 -16.97 5.29
CA VAL A 465 19.71 -18.20 4.57
C VAL A 465 18.43 -18.80 4.00
N ASN A 466 18.53 -19.29 2.76
CA ASN A 466 17.40 -19.85 2.04
C ASN A 466 17.73 -21.26 1.52
N PHE A 467 17.17 -22.26 2.19
CA PHE A 467 17.23 -23.67 1.79
C PHE A 467 16.02 -24.06 0.95
N LYS A 468 16.00 -25.27 0.42
CA LYS A 468 14.90 -25.78 -0.41
C LYS A 468 13.53 -25.75 0.30
N LYS A 469 13.51 -26.15 1.60
CA LYS A 469 12.29 -26.23 2.43
C LYS A 469 12.20 -25.13 3.50
N PHE A 470 13.29 -24.49 3.86
CA PHE A 470 13.34 -23.50 4.93
C PHE A 470 14.06 -22.25 4.49
N GLY A 471 13.58 -21.10 4.97
CA GLY A 471 14.29 -19.85 4.98
C GLY A 471 14.37 -19.34 6.43
N LEU A 472 15.50 -18.78 6.82
CA LEU A 472 15.71 -18.15 8.12
C LEU A 472 16.30 -16.77 7.88
N ARG A 473 15.82 -15.78 8.61
CA ARG A 473 16.41 -14.46 8.71
C ARG A 473 16.52 -14.08 10.18
N THR A 474 17.63 -13.49 10.55
CA THR A 474 17.82 -12.85 11.84
C THR A 474 18.55 -11.54 11.66
N GLY A 475 18.31 -10.59 12.53
CA GLY A 475 18.96 -9.30 12.49
C GLY A 475 18.88 -8.59 13.82
N VAL A 476 19.85 -7.71 14.03
CA VAL A 476 19.92 -6.82 15.19
C VAL A 476 20.20 -5.41 14.68
N GLU A 477 19.43 -4.46 15.17
CA GLU A 477 19.64 -3.02 14.99
C GLU A 477 19.98 -2.41 16.36
N GLY A 478 21.09 -1.67 16.45
CA GLY A 478 21.31 -0.74 17.53
C GLY A 478 20.57 0.55 17.24
N ASP A 479 20.03 1.20 18.23
CA ASP A 479 19.40 2.52 18.11
C ASP A 479 19.97 3.45 19.18
N TRP A 480 20.92 4.29 18.78
CA TRP A 480 21.47 5.32 19.63
C TRP A 480 20.80 6.64 19.27
N ALA A 481 20.03 7.19 20.21
CA ALA A 481 19.29 8.44 20.04
C ALA A 481 19.74 9.48 21.06
N ASN A 482 20.00 10.68 20.55
CA ASN A 482 20.15 11.89 21.36
C ASN A 482 18.92 12.78 21.07
N ILE A 483 18.08 12.99 22.07
CA ILE A 483 16.81 13.72 21.96
C ILE A 483 16.76 14.79 23.05
N GLY A 484 16.91 16.03 22.66
CA GLY A 484 17.03 17.14 23.60
C GLY A 484 18.21 16.92 24.54
N HIS A 485 17.95 16.67 25.83
CA HIS A 485 18.98 16.40 26.84
C HIS A 485 19.16 14.90 27.14
N ASN A 486 18.36 14.03 26.54
CA ASN A 486 18.34 12.59 26.85
C ASN A 486 19.09 11.77 25.80
N ASN A 487 19.86 10.78 26.28
CA ASN A 487 20.53 9.78 25.45
C ASN A 487 19.91 8.41 25.69
N TYR A 488 19.59 7.73 24.60
CA TYR A 488 19.02 6.38 24.62
C TYR A 488 19.90 5.43 23.83
N ILE A 489 20.04 4.20 24.32
CA ILE A 489 20.74 3.13 23.61
C ILE A 489 19.85 1.90 23.67
N ASP A 490 19.37 1.47 22.52
CA ASP A 490 18.45 0.33 22.39
C ASP A 490 19.03 -0.73 21.47
N ILE A 491 18.67 -1.99 21.73
CA ILE A 491 19.01 -3.14 20.89
C ILE A 491 17.69 -3.76 20.42
N LEU A 492 17.47 -3.74 19.12
CA LEU A 492 16.21 -4.14 18.49
C LEU A 492 16.40 -5.41 17.67
N PRO A 493 16.12 -6.60 18.24
CA PRO A 493 16.22 -7.87 17.54
C PRO A 493 15.04 -8.13 16.61
N SER A 494 15.29 -8.88 15.54
CA SER A 494 14.28 -9.44 14.67
C SER A 494 14.66 -10.83 14.18
N ALA A 495 13.66 -11.68 14.00
CA ALA A 495 13.84 -13.03 13.44
C ALA A 495 12.61 -13.43 12.63
N SER A 496 12.82 -14.12 11.52
CA SER A 496 11.70 -14.72 10.77
C SER A 496 12.12 -16.06 10.16
N VAL A 497 11.13 -16.95 10.04
CA VAL A 497 11.31 -18.28 9.46
C VAL A 497 10.19 -18.53 8.46
N ASN A 498 10.56 -19.08 7.28
CA ASN A 498 9.63 -19.54 6.27
C ASN A 498 9.77 -21.05 6.09
N TYR A 499 8.67 -21.75 6.14
CA TYR A 499 8.61 -23.18 5.76
C TYR A 499 7.88 -23.31 4.43
N TYR A 500 8.60 -23.75 3.40
CA TYR A 500 8.08 -23.93 2.05
C TYR A 500 7.55 -25.37 1.90
N MET A 501 6.28 -25.61 2.23
CA MET A 501 5.64 -26.92 2.06
C MET A 501 5.62 -27.32 0.59
N ASN A 502 5.26 -26.40 -0.30
CA ASN A 502 5.38 -26.56 -1.75
C ASN A 502 5.67 -25.20 -2.39
N ARG A 503 6.96 -24.92 -2.62
CA ARG A 503 7.42 -23.64 -3.18
C ARG A 503 6.80 -23.36 -4.56
N ASN A 504 6.69 -24.39 -5.40
CA ASN A 504 6.17 -24.25 -6.77
C ASN A 504 4.67 -23.92 -6.79
N LYS A 505 3.91 -24.40 -5.81
CA LYS A 505 2.48 -24.11 -5.65
C LYS A 505 2.21 -22.92 -4.72
N GLY A 506 3.25 -22.30 -4.14
CA GLY A 506 3.10 -21.20 -3.20
C GLY A 506 2.44 -21.58 -1.87
N HIS A 507 2.73 -22.81 -1.37
CA HIS A 507 2.29 -23.23 -0.05
C HIS A 507 3.40 -22.90 0.95
N ILE A 508 3.20 -21.84 1.73
CA ILE A 508 4.22 -21.28 2.61
C ILE A 508 3.60 -20.98 3.97
N LEU A 509 4.30 -21.41 5.02
CA LEU A 509 4.05 -21.02 6.39
C LEU A 509 5.19 -20.11 6.83
N SER A 510 4.89 -18.93 7.35
CA SER A 510 5.88 -17.96 7.83
C SER A 510 5.57 -17.56 9.27
N ALA A 511 6.60 -17.45 10.08
CA ALA A 511 6.52 -16.88 11.43
C ALA A 511 7.62 -15.84 11.62
N GLY A 512 7.30 -14.76 12.33
CA GLY A 512 8.24 -13.67 12.56
C GLY A 512 8.05 -13.00 13.91
N TYR A 513 9.15 -12.46 14.43
CA TYR A 513 9.22 -11.61 15.59
C TYR A 513 10.04 -10.37 15.25
N SER A 514 9.60 -9.21 15.72
CA SER A 514 10.40 -7.98 15.67
C SER A 514 10.09 -7.10 16.88
N MET A 515 11.13 -6.42 17.35
CA MET A 515 11.05 -5.39 18.37
C MET A 515 11.31 -4.04 17.70
N SER A 516 10.55 -3.02 18.09
CA SER A 516 10.74 -1.64 17.64
C SER A 516 10.57 -0.68 18.80
N VAL A 517 11.29 0.43 18.77
CA VAL A 517 11.14 1.53 19.72
C VAL A 517 10.19 2.58 19.15
N GLY A 518 9.22 3.03 19.96
CA GLY A 518 8.37 4.18 19.70
C GLY A 518 8.91 5.39 20.45
N ARG A 519 9.11 6.50 19.76
CA ARG A 519 9.62 7.75 20.34
C ARG A 519 8.57 8.85 20.31
N PRO A 520 8.61 9.79 21.27
CA PRO A 520 7.75 10.96 21.23
C PRO A 520 7.93 11.73 19.90
N SER A 521 6.85 12.28 19.39
CA SER A 521 6.92 13.22 18.25
C SER A 521 7.33 14.61 18.73
N ILE A 522 7.86 15.45 17.83
CA ILE A 522 8.19 16.84 18.13
C ILE A 522 6.98 17.58 18.69
N SER A 523 5.80 17.37 18.11
CA SER A 523 4.55 18.00 18.57
C SER A 523 4.09 17.52 19.95
N SER A 524 4.39 16.27 20.34
CA SER A 524 4.07 15.76 21.67
C SER A 524 5.04 16.22 22.76
N LEU A 525 6.23 16.67 22.38
CA LEU A 525 7.24 17.22 23.28
C LEU A 525 7.13 18.74 23.45
N ASN A 526 6.51 19.46 22.51
CA ASN A 526 6.45 20.93 22.50
C ASN A 526 5.55 21.45 23.63
N PRO A 527 6.10 22.09 24.69
CA PRO A 527 5.31 22.57 25.82
C PRO A 527 4.50 23.84 25.50
N ASN A 528 4.71 24.46 24.35
CA ASN A 528 3.98 25.63 23.98
C ASN A 528 2.52 25.29 23.70
N ALA A 529 1.62 25.90 24.45
CA ALA A 529 0.20 25.65 24.33
C ALA A 529 -0.33 26.05 22.94
N VAL A 530 -1.07 25.16 22.33
CA VAL A 530 -1.81 25.42 21.08
C VAL A 530 -3.30 25.24 21.37
N LEU A 531 -4.08 26.29 21.10
CA LEU A 531 -5.53 26.17 21.15
C LEU A 531 -6.00 25.12 20.14
N SER A 532 -6.92 24.26 20.57
CA SER A 532 -7.51 23.29 19.65
C SER A 532 -8.31 23.99 18.55
N GLU A 533 -8.58 23.28 17.47
CA GLU A 533 -9.44 23.80 16.42
C GLU A 533 -10.87 24.18 16.91
N GLN A 534 -11.27 23.71 18.08
CA GLN A 534 -12.60 23.92 18.67
C GLN A 534 -12.61 24.95 19.81
N ASP A 535 -11.50 25.65 20.08
CA ASP A 535 -11.32 26.64 21.13
C ASP A 535 -11.63 26.19 22.59
N ILE A 536 -12.06 24.95 22.78
CA ILE A 536 -12.43 24.38 24.08
C ILE A 536 -11.26 23.62 24.72
N ILE A 537 -10.33 23.10 23.88
CA ILE A 537 -9.24 22.24 24.34
C ILE A 537 -7.89 22.91 24.02
N VAL A 538 -7.12 23.17 25.06
CA VAL A 538 -5.73 23.64 24.94
C VAL A 538 -4.81 22.42 24.85
N ARG A 539 -4.05 22.28 23.76
CA ARG A 539 -3.08 21.20 23.59
C ARG A 539 -1.73 21.66 24.09
N VAL A 540 -1.14 20.86 24.97
CA VAL A 540 0.19 21.13 25.56
C VAL A 540 1.00 19.85 25.44
N GLY A 541 2.18 19.92 24.81
CA GLY A 541 3.10 18.79 24.78
C GLY A 541 3.74 18.54 26.15
N ASN A 542 4.31 17.36 26.31
CA ASN A 542 5.03 16.95 27.53
C ASN A 542 6.49 16.66 27.19
N PRO A 543 7.44 17.53 27.63
CA PRO A 543 8.87 17.32 27.38
C PRO A 543 9.45 16.06 28.06
N ASP A 544 8.79 15.55 29.12
CA ASP A 544 9.27 14.44 29.94
C ASP A 544 8.87 13.06 29.37
N LEU A 545 8.31 13.01 28.15
CA LEU A 545 7.94 11.76 27.52
C LEU A 545 9.17 10.89 27.22
N GLU A 546 9.01 9.59 27.53
CA GLU A 546 10.03 8.57 27.29
C GLU A 546 9.70 7.73 26.05
N SER A 547 10.70 6.99 25.58
CA SER A 547 10.55 5.99 24.52
C SER A 547 9.90 4.73 25.07
N TYR A 548 9.14 4.02 24.24
CA TYR A 548 8.51 2.74 24.59
C TYR A 548 8.82 1.65 23.58
N TYR A 549 8.67 0.38 23.97
CA TYR A 549 8.96 -0.76 23.12
C TYR A 549 7.69 -1.44 22.63
N ASN A 550 7.71 -1.80 21.36
CA ASN A 550 6.62 -2.55 20.73
C ASN A 550 7.15 -3.90 20.23
N HIS A 551 6.65 -4.98 20.81
CA HIS A 551 6.91 -6.36 20.40
C HIS A 551 5.84 -6.82 19.43
N ARG A 552 6.25 -7.36 18.29
CA ARG A 552 5.33 -7.85 17.25
C ARG A 552 5.66 -9.30 16.90
N PHE A 553 4.64 -10.15 16.96
CA PHE A 553 4.67 -11.53 16.49
C PHE A 553 3.75 -11.65 15.30
N SER A 554 4.15 -12.40 14.29
CA SER A 554 3.36 -12.63 13.08
C SER A 554 3.40 -14.10 12.69
N LEU A 555 2.26 -14.61 12.22
CA LEU A 555 2.11 -15.92 11.62
C LEU A 555 1.33 -15.75 10.33
N SER A 556 1.81 -16.31 9.22
CA SER A 556 1.10 -16.25 7.95
C SER A 556 1.16 -17.58 7.20
N PHE A 557 0.07 -17.89 6.53
CA PHE A 557 -0.09 -19.08 5.72
C PHE A 557 -0.60 -18.72 4.34
N THR A 558 0.14 -19.05 3.30
CA THR A 558 -0.21 -18.81 1.90
C THR A 558 -0.47 -20.13 1.19
N LEU A 559 -1.54 -20.19 0.39
CA LEU A 559 -1.93 -21.35 -0.41
C LEU A 559 -2.16 -20.95 -1.86
N PHE A 560 -1.61 -21.74 -2.79
CA PHE A 560 -1.80 -21.61 -4.25
C PHE A 560 -1.48 -20.23 -4.82
N ASN A 561 -0.75 -19.39 -4.10
CA ASN A 561 -0.53 -17.96 -4.39
C ASN A 561 -1.80 -17.09 -4.38
N ASP A 562 -2.98 -17.70 -4.23
CA ASP A 562 -4.28 -17.04 -4.35
C ASP A 562 -4.89 -16.70 -2.98
N PHE A 563 -4.55 -17.47 -1.95
CA PHE A 563 -5.14 -17.35 -0.60
C PHE A 563 -4.05 -17.06 0.41
N SER A 564 -4.28 -16.12 1.31
CA SER A 564 -3.43 -15.92 2.48
C SER A 564 -4.25 -15.69 3.73
N LEU A 565 -3.83 -16.31 4.82
CA LEU A 565 -4.32 -16.07 6.18
C LEU A 565 -3.14 -15.62 7.02
N SER A 566 -3.25 -14.48 7.67
CA SER A 566 -2.20 -14.00 8.58
C SER A 566 -2.80 -13.57 9.91
N ALA A 567 -2.06 -13.87 10.97
CA ALA A 567 -2.36 -13.43 12.33
C ALA A 567 -1.16 -12.64 12.87
N GLY A 568 -1.41 -11.51 13.51
CA GLY A 568 -0.41 -10.70 14.17
C GLY A 568 -0.83 -10.44 15.62
N TYR A 569 0.14 -10.51 16.53
CA TYR A 569 0.02 -10.06 17.91
C TYR A 569 1.03 -8.94 18.16
N SER A 570 0.62 -7.87 18.79
CA SER A 570 1.49 -6.78 19.21
C SER A 570 1.27 -6.43 20.67
N ARG A 571 2.35 -6.06 21.36
CA ARG A 571 2.32 -5.57 22.73
C ARG A 571 3.28 -4.41 22.90
N ALA A 572 2.80 -3.33 23.49
CA ALA A 572 3.60 -2.18 23.88
C ALA A 572 3.32 -1.86 25.36
N ASN A 573 4.38 -1.65 26.15
CA ASN A 573 4.30 -1.18 27.52
C ASN A 573 4.70 0.30 27.54
N ASP A 574 4.11 1.06 28.46
CA ASP A 574 4.38 2.49 28.68
C ASP A 574 4.26 3.33 27.39
N ALA A 575 3.32 2.94 26.51
CA ALA A 575 3.09 3.63 25.25
C ALA A 575 2.54 5.05 25.51
N ILE A 576 2.94 5.95 24.64
CA ILE A 576 2.50 7.35 24.71
C ILE A 576 1.01 7.41 24.36
N THR A 577 0.25 8.01 25.25
CA THR A 577 -1.20 8.25 25.07
C THR A 577 -1.56 9.67 25.41
N THR A 578 -2.76 10.10 25.01
CA THR A 578 -3.27 11.41 25.36
C THR A 578 -3.98 11.37 26.71
N TYR A 579 -3.76 12.40 27.50
CA TYR A 579 -4.41 12.61 28.79
C TYR A 579 -5.14 13.96 28.77
N MET A 580 -6.37 14.00 29.27
CA MET A 580 -7.17 15.22 29.38
C MET A 580 -7.43 15.54 30.85
N TYR A 581 -7.30 16.83 31.19
CA TYR A 581 -7.64 17.36 32.51
C TYR A 581 -8.23 18.76 32.37
N SER A 582 -8.96 19.21 33.36
CA SER A 582 -9.47 20.57 33.44
C SER A 582 -8.80 21.34 34.57
N ASP A 583 -8.58 22.63 34.34
CA ASP A 583 -8.17 23.56 35.41
C ASP A 583 -9.38 24.03 36.24
N ASP A 584 -9.11 24.79 37.30
CA ASP A 584 -10.12 25.38 38.19
C ASP A 584 -11.06 26.39 37.49
N LYS A 585 -10.70 26.83 36.30
CA LYS A 585 -11.50 27.72 35.47
C LYS A 585 -12.34 27.00 34.44
N GLY A 586 -12.26 25.65 34.41
CA GLY A 586 -13.00 24.80 33.46
C GLY A 586 -12.37 24.68 32.09
N THR A 587 -11.13 25.21 31.88
CA THR A 587 -10.39 25.03 30.64
C THR A 587 -9.94 23.58 30.53
N ILE A 588 -10.21 22.93 29.40
CA ILE A 588 -9.80 21.54 29.16
C ILE A 588 -8.43 21.55 28.50
N TYR A 589 -7.50 20.84 29.12
CA TYR A 589 -6.15 20.62 28.59
C TYR A 589 -6.02 19.20 28.06
N GLN A 590 -5.40 19.04 26.91
CA GLN A 590 -4.94 17.77 26.36
C GLN A 590 -3.42 17.73 26.36
N THR A 591 -2.85 16.76 27.06
CA THR A 591 -1.40 16.50 27.08
C THR A 591 -1.09 15.04 26.77
N TYR A 592 0.15 14.63 26.92
CA TYR A 592 0.62 13.29 26.64
C TYR A 592 1.31 12.69 27.87
N THR A 593 1.21 11.36 28.01
CA THR A 593 1.85 10.60 29.09
C THR A 593 2.29 9.23 28.60
N ASN A 594 3.30 8.62 29.26
CA ASN A 594 3.73 7.23 29.07
C ASN A 594 2.97 6.30 30.04
N ASP A 595 1.68 6.14 29.85
CA ASP A 595 0.80 5.43 30.80
C ASP A 595 0.02 4.26 30.14
N ALA A 596 0.19 4.01 28.86
CA ALA A 596 -0.62 3.03 28.16
C ALA A 596 0.12 1.68 27.99
N ASN A 597 -0.46 0.61 28.57
CA ASN A 597 -0.13 -0.77 28.22
C ASN A 597 -1.08 -1.23 27.11
N SER A 598 -0.55 -1.45 25.95
CA SER A 598 -1.34 -1.76 24.75
C SER A 598 -1.04 -3.14 24.22
N GLN A 599 -2.09 -3.90 23.89
CA GLN A 599 -1.95 -5.18 23.17
C GLN A 599 -3.00 -5.30 22.06
N GLY A 600 -2.68 -6.05 21.04
CA GLY A 600 -3.58 -6.21 19.92
C GLY A 600 -3.37 -7.48 19.13
N VAL A 601 -4.48 -8.00 18.60
CA VAL A 601 -4.50 -9.12 17.65
C VAL A 601 -5.12 -8.64 16.36
N SER A 602 -4.49 -9.00 15.24
CA SER A 602 -5.06 -8.79 13.92
C SER A 602 -5.09 -10.10 13.15
N VAL A 603 -6.22 -10.41 12.52
CA VAL A 603 -6.36 -11.54 11.61
C VAL A 603 -6.79 -11.01 10.25
N THR A 604 -6.02 -11.34 9.23
CA THR A 604 -6.28 -10.90 7.86
C THR A 604 -6.42 -12.12 6.96
N PHE A 605 -7.52 -12.17 6.22
CA PHE A 605 -7.74 -13.16 5.17
C PHE A 605 -7.84 -12.47 3.82
N ASN A 606 -7.09 -12.94 2.83
CA ASN A 606 -7.09 -12.39 1.49
C ASN A 606 -7.26 -13.49 0.45
N VAL A 607 -7.98 -13.14 -0.60
CA VAL A 607 -8.11 -13.91 -1.84
C VAL A 607 -7.74 -13.01 -3.00
N ASN A 608 -6.86 -13.48 -3.88
CA ASN A 608 -6.54 -12.84 -5.15
C ASN A 608 -6.70 -13.89 -6.24
N LYS A 609 -7.75 -13.77 -7.07
CA LYS A 609 -8.09 -14.79 -8.05
C LYS A 609 -8.31 -14.20 -9.43
N TYR A 610 -7.54 -14.69 -10.40
CA TYR A 610 -7.72 -14.35 -11.80
C TYR A 610 -8.54 -15.42 -12.51
N LEU A 611 -9.76 -15.06 -12.92
CA LEU A 611 -10.74 -15.97 -13.49
C LEU A 611 -10.95 -15.70 -14.99
N PHE A 612 -11.15 -16.75 -15.78
CA PHE A 612 -11.53 -16.67 -17.20
C PHE A 612 -10.62 -15.77 -18.07
N ASN A 613 -9.37 -15.50 -17.63
CA ASN A 613 -8.42 -14.58 -18.28
C ASN A 613 -8.96 -13.13 -18.48
N ARG A 614 -10.01 -12.73 -17.77
CA ARG A 614 -10.66 -11.42 -17.90
C ARG A 614 -11.10 -10.79 -16.60
N LEU A 615 -11.40 -11.58 -15.58
CA LEU A 615 -11.90 -11.11 -14.29
C LEU A 615 -10.83 -11.34 -13.22
N ASN A 616 -10.37 -10.28 -12.57
CA ASN A 616 -9.61 -10.36 -11.34
C ASN A 616 -10.54 -10.04 -10.16
N LEU A 617 -10.60 -10.93 -9.19
CA LEU A 617 -11.32 -10.75 -7.94
C LEU A 617 -10.31 -10.69 -6.79
N ASP A 618 -10.34 -9.60 -6.04
CA ASP A 618 -9.55 -9.40 -4.84
C ASP A 618 -10.49 -9.18 -3.66
N LEU A 619 -10.37 -10.04 -2.65
CA LEU A 619 -11.08 -9.92 -1.38
C LEU A 619 -10.04 -9.75 -0.28
N SER A 620 -10.21 -8.76 0.58
CA SER A 620 -9.43 -8.59 1.80
C SER A 620 -10.38 -8.38 2.98
N THR A 621 -10.27 -9.22 4.00
CA THR A 621 -11.01 -9.08 5.24
C THR A 621 -10.03 -8.99 6.40
N ILE A 622 -10.26 -8.05 7.30
CA ILE A 622 -9.39 -7.78 8.44
C ILE A 622 -10.24 -7.72 9.70
N TYR A 623 -9.95 -8.58 10.66
CA TYR A 623 -10.43 -8.46 12.02
C TYR A 623 -9.32 -7.93 12.91
N LYS A 624 -9.60 -6.94 13.74
CA LYS A 624 -8.67 -6.40 14.73
C LYS A 624 -9.33 -6.36 16.10
N TYR A 625 -8.61 -6.85 17.09
CA TYR A 625 -8.85 -6.61 18.49
C TYR A 625 -7.70 -5.80 19.06
N SER A 626 -7.98 -4.80 19.85
CA SER A 626 -6.97 -4.05 20.60
C SER A 626 -7.49 -3.74 22.00
N GLU A 627 -6.59 -3.81 22.96
CA GLU A 627 -6.80 -3.40 24.34
C GLU A 627 -5.69 -2.43 24.71
N SER A 628 -6.06 -1.34 25.35
CA SER A 628 -5.12 -0.36 25.90
C SER A 628 -5.59 -0.06 27.32
N GLU A 629 -4.69 -0.31 28.26
CA GLU A 629 -4.89 -0.07 29.69
C GLU A 629 -4.04 1.12 30.11
N THR A 630 -4.68 2.07 30.75
CA THR A 630 -4.04 3.23 31.39
C THR A 630 -4.37 3.19 32.87
N THR A 631 -3.71 3.99 33.70
CA THR A 631 -3.97 4.07 35.15
C THR A 631 -5.45 4.25 35.46
N ASN A 632 -6.20 4.95 34.64
CA ASN A 632 -7.58 5.31 34.91
C ASN A 632 -8.60 4.55 34.07
N ASN A 633 -8.18 3.73 33.09
CA ASN A 633 -9.14 3.15 32.17
C ASN A 633 -8.60 1.98 31.34
N ILE A 634 -9.50 1.03 31.02
CA ILE A 634 -9.22 -0.06 30.08
C ILE A 634 -10.10 0.13 28.85
N GLN A 635 -9.48 0.32 27.71
CA GLN A 635 -10.16 0.46 26.41
C GLN A 635 -10.02 -0.83 25.61
N ARG A 636 -11.16 -1.43 25.22
CA ARG A 636 -11.21 -2.60 24.34
C ARG A 636 -11.89 -2.23 23.04
N ASN A 637 -11.27 -2.55 21.94
CA ASN A 637 -11.79 -2.28 20.61
C ASN A 637 -11.74 -3.53 19.74
N ASN A 638 -12.83 -3.82 19.04
CA ASN A 638 -12.86 -4.81 17.99
C ASN A 638 -13.43 -4.18 16.71
N SER A 639 -12.84 -4.50 15.59
CA SER A 639 -13.29 -4.01 14.31
C SER A 639 -13.12 -5.07 13.22
N PHE A 640 -14.04 -5.04 12.27
CA PHE A 640 -14.02 -5.86 11.08
C PHE A 640 -14.07 -4.94 9.86
N SER A 641 -13.22 -5.18 8.88
CA SER A 641 -13.17 -4.46 7.61
C SER A 641 -13.18 -5.46 6.47
N CYS A 642 -13.94 -5.18 5.42
CA CYS A 642 -14.00 -5.99 4.20
C CYS A 642 -13.85 -5.09 2.98
N THR A 643 -12.96 -5.45 2.08
CA THR A 643 -12.77 -4.80 0.78
C THR A 643 -12.88 -5.84 -0.31
N LEU A 644 -13.74 -5.60 -1.29
CA LEU A 644 -13.87 -6.42 -2.49
C LEU A 644 -13.58 -5.56 -3.72
N VAL A 645 -12.69 -6.03 -4.58
CA VAL A 645 -12.37 -5.38 -5.86
C VAL A 645 -12.59 -6.38 -6.97
N ALA A 646 -13.39 -6.00 -7.97
CA ALA A 646 -13.62 -6.74 -9.19
C ALA A 646 -13.13 -5.93 -10.39
N ASN A 647 -12.14 -6.45 -11.12
CA ASN A 647 -11.62 -5.83 -12.34
C ASN A 647 -11.95 -6.71 -13.53
N VAL A 648 -12.68 -6.18 -14.51
CA VAL A 648 -13.08 -6.90 -15.72
C VAL A 648 -12.42 -6.29 -16.94
N SER A 649 -11.64 -7.09 -17.66
CA SER A 649 -11.12 -6.70 -18.99
C SER A 649 -12.18 -6.97 -20.06
N LEU A 650 -12.67 -5.90 -20.68
CA LEU A 650 -13.71 -5.93 -21.69
C LEU A 650 -13.10 -5.86 -23.12
N PRO A 651 -13.85 -6.25 -24.17
CA PRO A 651 -13.42 -6.11 -25.55
C PRO A 651 -13.06 -4.65 -25.92
N LYS A 652 -12.35 -4.46 -27.03
CA LYS A 652 -11.96 -3.15 -27.57
C LYS A 652 -11.19 -2.28 -26.58
N SER A 653 -10.38 -2.90 -25.69
CA SER A 653 -9.54 -2.22 -24.67
C SER A 653 -10.33 -1.37 -23.65
N PHE A 654 -11.55 -1.76 -23.34
CA PHE A 654 -12.23 -1.28 -22.15
C PHE A 654 -11.83 -2.09 -20.92
N SER A 655 -11.85 -1.47 -19.75
CA SER A 655 -11.85 -2.17 -18.47
C SER A 655 -12.85 -1.53 -17.52
N PHE A 656 -13.48 -2.36 -16.71
CA PHE A 656 -14.43 -1.96 -15.68
C PHE A 656 -13.91 -2.43 -14.33
N THR A 657 -13.98 -1.55 -13.32
CA THR A 657 -13.60 -1.86 -11.95
C THR A 657 -14.75 -1.47 -11.02
N ALA A 658 -15.11 -2.39 -10.13
CA ALA A 658 -15.99 -2.12 -9.00
C ALA A 658 -15.24 -2.36 -7.71
N MET A 659 -15.33 -1.45 -6.74
CA MET A 659 -14.70 -1.54 -5.43
C MET A 659 -15.76 -1.33 -4.36
N ALA A 660 -15.92 -2.30 -3.45
CA ALA A 660 -16.85 -2.24 -2.34
C ALA A 660 -16.09 -2.28 -1.02
N PHE A 661 -16.47 -1.39 -0.09
CA PHE A 661 -15.88 -1.28 1.22
C PHE A 661 -16.98 -1.39 2.28
N ALA A 662 -16.76 -2.23 3.27
CA ALA A 662 -17.63 -2.40 4.41
C ALA A 662 -16.80 -2.47 5.69
N ASP A 663 -17.10 -1.60 6.64
CA ASP A 663 -16.47 -1.54 7.94
C ASP A 663 -17.51 -1.72 9.06
N SER A 664 -17.14 -2.44 10.11
CA SER A 664 -17.95 -2.46 11.33
C SER A 664 -17.83 -1.14 12.08
N LYS A 665 -18.77 -0.88 12.98
CA LYS A 665 -18.62 0.17 13.99
C LYS A 665 -17.31 -0.03 14.75
N LYS A 666 -16.48 1.02 14.83
CA LYS A 666 -15.15 1.00 15.47
C LYS A 666 -15.16 1.87 16.71
N ARG A 667 -14.55 1.39 17.79
CA ARG A 667 -14.21 2.24 18.92
C ARG A 667 -12.93 3.03 18.57
N ILE A 668 -12.94 4.34 18.76
CA ILE A 668 -11.84 5.24 18.42
C ILE A 668 -11.23 5.95 19.64
N GLY A 669 -11.81 5.75 20.82
CA GLY A 669 -11.38 6.34 22.08
C GLY A 669 -12.20 5.82 23.25
N HIS A 670 -12.02 6.44 24.42
CA HIS A 670 -12.86 6.15 25.59
C HIS A 670 -14.29 6.55 25.26
N ASN A 671 -15.22 5.55 25.33
CA ASN A 671 -16.64 5.73 25.01
C ASN A 671 -16.94 6.38 23.64
N ALA A 672 -15.94 6.42 22.74
CA ALA A 672 -16.06 7.00 21.41
C ALA A 672 -16.17 5.92 20.34
N TYR A 673 -17.15 6.04 19.46
CA TYR A 673 -17.42 5.09 18.39
C TYR A 673 -17.55 5.81 17.07
N LYS A 674 -17.00 5.21 16.01
CA LYS A 674 -17.18 5.66 14.62
C LYS A 674 -17.90 4.58 13.82
N LYS A 675 -18.92 4.98 13.07
CA LYS A 675 -19.60 4.14 12.10
C LYS A 675 -19.20 4.61 10.70
N GLU A 676 -18.71 3.67 9.89
CA GLU A 676 -18.48 3.91 8.47
C GLU A 676 -19.59 3.22 7.67
N PRO A 677 -20.23 3.91 6.71
CA PRO A 677 -21.23 3.29 5.85
C PRO A 677 -20.57 2.35 4.82
N PHE A 678 -21.40 1.54 4.16
CA PHE A 678 -20.99 0.79 2.98
C PHE A 678 -20.72 1.75 1.82
N VAL A 679 -19.58 1.60 1.16
CA VAL A 679 -19.15 2.46 0.04
C VAL A 679 -18.95 1.60 -1.21
N LEU A 680 -19.44 2.06 -2.34
CA LEU A 680 -19.23 1.46 -3.66
C LEU A 680 -18.64 2.49 -4.61
N ASP A 681 -17.47 2.18 -5.18
CA ASP A 681 -16.81 2.95 -6.22
C ASP A 681 -16.86 2.19 -7.55
N LEU A 682 -17.12 2.89 -8.65
CA LEU A 682 -17.15 2.32 -9.99
C LEU A 682 -16.20 3.09 -10.91
N GLU A 683 -15.48 2.37 -11.75
CA GLU A 683 -14.56 2.95 -12.73
C GLU A 683 -14.73 2.28 -14.09
N LEU A 684 -14.81 3.06 -15.15
CA LEU A 684 -14.74 2.62 -16.54
C LEU A 684 -13.55 3.29 -17.21
N SER A 685 -12.69 2.51 -17.83
CA SER A 685 -11.56 3.04 -18.60
C SER A 685 -11.51 2.52 -20.03
N LYS A 686 -10.98 3.36 -20.92
CA LYS A 686 -10.78 3.08 -22.34
C LYS A 686 -9.38 3.48 -22.76
N ARG A 687 -8.65 2.53 -23.39
CA ARG A 687 -7.38 2.86 -24.04
C ARG A 687 -7.56 3.01 -25.55
N ILE A 688 -7.08 4.14 -26.07
CA ILE A 688 -7.08 4.46 -27.51
C ILE A 688 -5.65 4.83 -27.91
N LYS A 689 -4.90 3.92 -28.54
CA LYS A 689 -3.49 4.10 -28.90
C LYS A 689 -2.65 4.53 -27.68
N ARG A 690 -2.21 5.81 -27.63
CA ARG A 690 -1.39 6.41 -26.57
C ARG A 690 -2.21 7.09 -25.48
N TRP A 691 -3.51 7.25 -25.70
CA TRP A 691 -4.44 7.85 -24.76
C TRP A 691 -5.07 6.80 -23.86
N ASN A 692 -5.25 7.14 -22.59
CA ASN A 692 -6.10 6.40 -21.67
C ASN A 692 -7.09 7.39 -21.03
N ILE A 693 -8.37 7.12 -21.20
CA ILE A 693 -9.46 7.93 -20.66
C ILE A 693 -10.15 7.08 -19.60
N ARG A 694 -10.35 7.64 -18.44
CA ARG A 694 -11.00 7.00 -17.30
C ARG A 694 -12.09 7.90 -16.77
N PHE A 695 -13.22 7.29 -16.50
CA PHE A 695 -14.33 7.89 -15.77
C PHE A 695 -14.58 7.06 -14.53
N SER A 696 -14.70 7.70 -13.35
CA SER A 696 -15.07 7.02 -12.12
C SER A 696 -16.13 7.80 -11.35
N VAL A 697 -16.92 7.04 -10.59
CA VAL A 697 -17.86 7.55 -9.60
C VAL A 697 -17.42 6.94 -8.26
N ASP A 698 -16.95 7.77 -7.35
CA ASP A 698 -16.60 7.36 -6.01
C ASP A 698 -17.83 7.53 -5.12
N ASP A 699 -18.07 6.59 -4.19
CA ASP A 699 -19.23 6.53 -3.31
C ASP A 699 -20.56 6.74 -4.04
N VAL A 700 -20.90 5.81 -4.94
CA VAL A 700 -22.10 5.87 -5.82
C VAL A 700 -23.39 6.20 -5.05
N PHE A 701 -23.48 5.74 -3.80
CA PHE A 701 -24.67 5.94 -2.95
C PHE A 701 -24.63 7.24 -2.14
N ASP A 702 -23.54 8.02 -2.21
CA ASP A 702 -23.30 9.19 -1.34
C ASP A 702 -23.45 8.84 0.15
N SER A 703 -23.00 7.65 0.50
CA SER A 703 -23.34 6.96 1.74
C SER A 703 -22.71 7.59 2.98
N ARG A 704 -21.59 8.35 2.81
CA ARG A 704 -20.96 9.07 3.90
C ARG A 704 -21.65 10.37 4.26
N LYS A 705 -22.43 10.98 3.35
CA LYS A 705 -23.24 12.17 3.61
C LYS A 705 -24.34 11.81 4.62
N GLY A 706 -24.24 12.33 5.85
CA GLY A 706 -25.15 12.00 6.95
C GLY A 706 -25.01 10.58 7.53
N GLY A 707 -24.21 9.71 6.89
CA GLY A 707 -24.04 8.30 7.28
C GLY A 707 -22.76 8.00 8.05
N ALA A 708 -21.73 8.85 7.96
CA ALA A 708 -20.49 8.72 8.72
C ALA A 708 -20.64 9.46 10.05
N ASN A 709 -20.86 8.71 11.12
CA ASN A 709 -21.11 9.26 12.44
C ASN A 709 -20.04 8.85 13.44
N MET A 710 -19.56 9.83 14.22
CA MET A 710 -18.80 9.60 15.43
C MET A 710 -19.72 9.86 16.63
N THR A 711 -19.75 8.97 17.59
CA THR A 711 -20.54 9.12 18.82
C THR A 711 -19.63 8.93 20.02
N ILE A 712 -19.68 9.86 20.95
CA ILE A 712 -18.91 9.84 22.20
C ILE A 712 -19.89 9.93 23.36
N ASP A 713 -19.83 8.97 24.29
CA ASP A 713 -20.60 9.02 25.54
C ASP A 713 -19.73 9.68 26.63
N MET A 714 -20.13 10.88 27.04
CA MET A 714 -19.41 11.68 28.03
C MET A 714 -19.99 11.51 29.45
N GLY A 715 -20.88 10.52 29.68
CA GLY A 715 -21.56 10.31 30.95
C GLY A 715 -22.85 11.11 31.03
N ASP A 716 -22.77 12.42 31.22
CA ASP A 716 -23.93 13.30 31.37
C ASP A 716 -24.60 13.66 30.05
N TYR A 717 -23.86 13.63 28.96
CA TYR A 717 -24.36 13.91 27.61
C TYR A 717 -23.74 12.97 26.58
N THR A 718 -24.38 12.87 25.45
CA THR A 718 -23.85 12.17 24.26
C THR A 718 -23.46 13.20 23.19
N GLN A 719 -22.20 13.18 22.77
CA GLN A 719 -21.74 13.96 21.63
C GLN A 719 -21.84 13.12 20.35
N LYS A 720 -22.46 13.67 19.31
CA LYS A 720 -22.58 13.03 18.00
C LYS A 720 -22.10 13.97 16.90
N VAL A 721 -21.11 13.52 16.14
CA VAL A 721 -20.56 14.27 14.98
C VAL A 721 -21.10 13.64 13.70
N THR A 722 -21.74 14.43 12.85
CA THR A 722 -22.30 14.00 11.58
C THR A 722 -21.82 14.91 10.45
N SER A 723 -21.20 14.33 9.43
CA SER A 723 -20.78 15.06 8.22
C SER A 723 -21.91 15.08 7.19
N TYR A 724 -22.26 16.27 6.73
CA TYR A 724 -23.25 16.50 5.66
C TYR A 724 -22.60 16.87 4.31
N THR A 725 -21.28 16.76 4.23
CA THR A 725 -20.54 16.98 3.00
C THR A 725 -20.76 15.83 2.02
N ALA A 726 -21.07 16.12 0.77
CA ALA A 726 -21.21 15.09 -0.25
C ALA A 726 -19.92 14.29 -0.41
N SER A 727 -20.04 12.98 -0.42
CA SER A 727 -18.93 12.03 -0.62
C SER A 727 -18.92 11.45 -2.04
N ARG A 728 -20.08 11.40 -2.71
CA ARG A 728 -20.14 10.99 -4.10
C ARG A 728 -19.40 12.01 -4.97
N SER A 729 -18.45 11.52 -5.78
CA SER A 729 -17.71 12.37 -6.72
C SER A 729 -17.59 11.73 -8.09
N TYR A 730 -17.63 12.57 -9.11
CA TYR A 730 -17.46 12.20 -10.50
C TYR A 730 -16.07 12.63 -10.95
N ASN A 731 -15.31 11.71 -11.52
CA ASN A 731 -13.95 11.99 -11.90
C ASN A 731 -13.72 11.61 -13.36
N ILE A 732 -13.05 12.47 -14.08
CA ILE A 732 -12.50 12.18 -15.39
C ILE A 732 -10.98 12.32 -15.35
N ASN A 733 -10.26 11.32 -15.83
CA ASN A 733 -8.81 11.36 -15.99
C ASN A 733 -8.45 11.04 -17.43
N VAL A 734 -7.66 11.91 -18.05
CA VAL A 734 -7.14 11.72 -19.39
C VAL A 734 -5.61 11.68 -19.30
N SER A 735 -5.01 10.61 -19.78
CA SER A 735 -3.55 10.47 -19.81
C SER A 735 -3.04 10.14 -21.21
N TYR A 736 -1.90 10.73 -21.56
CA TYR A 736 -1.17 10.51 -22.79
C TYR A 736 0.21 9.94 -22.48
N ASN A 737 0.58 8.82 -23.14
CA ASN A 737 1.81 8.11 -22.91
C ASN A 737 2.58 7.97 -24.21
N LEU A 738 3.78 8.54 -24.26
CA LEU A 738 4.70 8.51 -25.40
C LEU A 738 6.00 7.85 -24.98
N SER A 739 6.41 6.82 -25.72
CA SER A 739 7.74 6.20 -25.60
C SER A 739 8.43 6.24 -26.94
N TRP A 740 9.73 6.51 -26.95
CA TRP A 740 10.56 6.52 -28.14
C TRP A 740 11.91 5.86 -27.88
N GLY A 741 12.57 5.42 -28.92
CA GLY A 741 13.77 4.61 -28.81
C GLY A 741 13.47 3.21 -28.27
N LYS A 742 14.50 2.50 -27.90
CA LYS A 742 14.37 1.24 -27.18
C LYS A 742 14.36 1.56 -25.68
N ALA A 743 13.19 1.72 -25.07
CA ALA A 743 12.99 2.17 -23.68
C ALA A 743 13.92 1.45 -22.69
N GLY A 744 14.67 2.19 -21.89
CA GLY A 744 15.78 1.67 -21.13
C GLY A 744 15.65 1.73 -19.61
N ARG A 745 16.50 0.95 -18.95
CA ARG A 745 16.66 0.94 -17.50
C ARG A 745 17.27 2.26 -17.01
N ILE A 746 16.51 3.06 -16.26
CA ILE A 746 17.00 4.25 -15.59
C ILE A 746 17.24 3.91 -14.13
N LYS A 747 18.50 3.87 -13.71
CA LYS A 747 18.84 3.84 -12.30
C LYS A 747 18.55 5.21 -11.71
N LYS A 748 17.78 5.28 -10.64
CA LYS A 748 17.35 6.51 -9.99
C LYS A 748 17.73 6.50 -8.51
N THR A 749 17.75 7.69 -7.92
CA THR A 749 18.08 7.87 -6.51
C THR A 749 17.03 7.24 -5.61
N ASP A 750 17.47 6.41 -4.67
CA ASP A 750 16.65 5.85 -3.60
C ASP A 750 16.98 6.61 -2.31
N SER A 751 16.02 7.26 -1.70
CA SER A 751 16.21 8.20 -0.59
C SER A 751 15.39 7.87 0.65
N GLN A 752 15.81 8.38 1.80
CA GLN A 752 15.12 8.24 3.09
C GLN A 752 14.05 9.31 3.34
N LYS A 753 13.76 10.16 2.36
CA LYS A 753 12.89 11.33 2.50
C LYS A 753 11.56 11.06 3.22
N ARG A 754 10.93 9.90 2.99
CA ARG A 754 9.64 9.59 3.61
C ARG A 754 9.75 9.31 5.10
N ASP A 755 10.80 8.59 5.52
CA ASP A 755 11.01 8.29 6.94
C ASP A 755 11.26 9.59 7.71
N MET A 756 12.00 10.51 7.09
CA MET A 756 12.20 11.85 7.63
C MET A 756 10.88 12.65 7.69
N GLY A 757 10.03 12.59 6.65
CA GLY A 757 8.73 13.22 6.62
C GLY A 757 7.81 12.76 7.76
N ASN A 758 7.81 11.48 8.10
CA ASN A 758 7.00 10.95 9.19
C ASN A 758 7.42 11.50 10.57
N ARG A 759 8.73 11.84 10.75
CA ARG A 759 9.23 12.42 12.00
C ARG A 759 8.82 13.87 12.17
N ILE A 760 8.65 14.62 11.11
CA ILE A 760 8.32 16.05 11.12
C ILE A 760 6.82 16.35 10.92
N GLY A 761 5.97 15.31 10.84
CA GLY A 761 4.52 15.44 10.89
C GLY A 761 3.89 16.02 9.61
N TYR A 762 4.25 15.50 8.42
CA TYR A 762 3.58 15.87 7.16
C TYR A 762 2.20 15.24 7.05
#